data_84e2e4dec47b3ec6ba853be7679484ca
#
_entry.id   84e2e4dec47b3ec6ba853be7679484ca
#
_cell.length_a   1.000
_cell.length_b   1.000
_cell.length_c   1.000
_cell.angle_alpha   90.00
_cell.angle_beta   90.00
_cell.angle_gamma   90.00
#
_symmetry.space_group_name_H-M   'P 1'
#
loop_
_entity.id
_entity.type
_entity.pdbx_description
1 polymer ?
#
loop_
_entity_poly.entity_id
_entity_poly.type
_entity_poly.pdbx_seq_one_letter_code
_entity_poly.pdbx_strand_id
1 'polypeptide(L)'
;MTTLLVDNYDSYTYNVFHLLAAASGEEPIVVHNDMVSWKALSRWDFDAIVLSPGPGRPERWHDFGVCGDILRFSEVPVLGVCLGHQGLGHVLKAPVSYAPTVMHGRLSPVRHTGEGLFAGIPQDFEVVRYHSLAVTGSLGAEGREIAWTPDGVVMGIEHSHRPMWGVQFHPESICTQHGHRLLENFYALARERRPPSGRRLNLPSVPPRRCRKRSAAGSPARLHVREYEGEANAELLFERLFGAREHAFWLDSAEHPTQLGQCSYLGASLGPNRLMLEYDVQEGIVTSHDAAGTHTAQETIFEALERELQERELDLDGSAGPDSPRGLVGGFVGYLGYECKADCGSANVHSSENPDAVQLFANRMIAVDHVSERTYCIAVSLDEDDARDAEHWLARAQAEVGRALGAAQRESDEAGAAPDGAQRDGDATGRASSAQPSDLDGAGTHDSPPPEPVVFRVGRGREQYLADILRCQSALAAGESYEVCLTDQIHTDASPDPWRLYTGLRRSNPAPFAAYLKLGELSILSSSPERFLSVDRERRVMARPIKGTAPRSADPVQDEATRRDLSEDEKTFAEHLMIVDLLRNDLGQVCEVDSVRVPELMRIEQYATVHQMISNVVGTLEASSSQVDCVRACFPGGSMTGAPKLRTMEIIDDIEREARGVYSGAIGWFGLDGTVDLSIVIRTIVMRPGGGANTTTIGAGGAIVMQSDPEEEFEEILLKARAPMAAIARAAWESHPPSPHPPRGEPGGFVVEQEPQLTGSAS
;
A
#
# COMPACT_ATOMS: atom_id res chain seq x y z
N MET A 1 11.44 -32.31 -11.10
CA MET A 1 11.97 -31.84 -12.42
C MET A 1 12.52 -30.45 -12.24
N THR A 2 13.80 -30.26 -12.54
CA THR A 2 14.43 -28.95 -12.39
C THR A 2 13.93 -28.00 -13.48
N THR A 3 13.17 -26.98 -13.07
CA THR A 3 12.55 -26.01 -13.97
C THR A 3 13.28 -24.68 -13.91
N LEU A 4 13.58 -24.09 -15.06
CA LEU A 4 14.02 -22.71 -15.20
C LEU A 4 12.80 -21.84 -15.45
N LEU A 5 12.58 -20.81 -14.63
CA LEU A 5 11.61 -19.74 -14.85
C LEU A 5 12.38 -18.47 -15.27
N VAL A 6 12.14 -18.00 -16.49
CA VAL A 6 12.73 -16.77 -16.99
C VAL A 6 11.74 -15.64 -16.73
N ASP A 7 12.16 -14.69 -15.91
CA ASP A 7 11.35 -13.52 -15.52
C ASP A 7 11.52 -12.37 -16.51
N ASN A 8 10.42 -11.93 -17.11
CA ASN A 8 10.35 -10.78 -17.99
C ASN A 8 9.96 -9.49 -17.24
N TYR A 9 10.33 -9.38 -15.97
CA TYR A 9 10.00 -8.24 -15.08
C TYR A 9 8.50 -8.04 -14.90
N ASP A 10 7.77 -9.16 -14.82
CA ASP A 10 6.32 -9.13 -14.59
C ASP A 10 5.97 -9.14 -13.09
N SER A 11 4.82 -8.60 -12.77
CA SER A 11 4.29 -8.60 -11.39
C SER A 11 3.49 -9.85 -11.02
N TYR A 12 3.58 -10.90 -11.84
CA TYR A 12 2.91 -12.19 -11.58
C TYR A 12 3.87 -13.39 -11.69
N THR A 13 5.17 -13.13 -11.89
CA THR A 13 6.20 -14.19 -12.01
C THR A 13 6.25 -15.10 -10.80
N TYR A 14 6.13 -14.56 -9.57
CA TYR A 14 6.14 -15.39 -8.38
C TYR A 14 4.83 -16.15 -8.16
N ASN A 15 3.70 -15.69 -8.73
CA ASN A 15 2.49 -16.52 -8.80
C ASN A 15 2.72 -17.74 -9.71
N VAL A 16 3.41 -17.57 -10.87
CA VAL A 16 3.85 -18.68 -11.72
C VAL A 16 4.83 -19.58 -10.98
N PHE A 17 5.80 -19.02 -10.23
CA PHE A 17 6.75 -19.77 -9.40
C PHE A 17 6.04 -20.72 -8.43
N HIS A 18 5.10 -20.19 -7.63
CA HIS A 18 4.36 -21.00 -6.65
C HIS A 18 3.51 -22.09 -7.32
N LEU A 19 2.86 -21.75 -8.44
CA LEU A 19 2.05 -22.71 -9.18
C LEU A 19 2.93 -23.83 -9.79
N LEU A 20 4.13 -23.51 -10.29
CA LEU A 20 5.12 -24.49 -10.77
C LEU A 20 5.65 -25.37 -9.64
N ALA A 21 5.99 -24.77 -8.49
CA ALA A 21 6.44 -25.51 -7.31
C ALA A 21 5.38 -26.51 -6.84
N ALA A 22 4.11 -26.08 -6.75
CA ALA A 22 2.99 -26.95 -6.38
C ALA A 22 2.77 -28.10 -7.37
N ALA A 23 2.87 -27.84 -8.69
CA ALA A 23 2.64 -28.85 -9.73
C ALA A 23 3.81 -29.83 -9.90
N SER A 24 5.06 -29.42 -9.63
CA SER A 24 6.26 -30.27 -9.81
C SER A 24 6.75 -30.92 -8.52
N GLY A 25 6.43 -30.34 -7.35
CA GLY A 25 6.99 -30.69 -6.05
C GLY A 25 8.41 -30.15 -5.82
N GLU A 26 8.94 -29.29 -6.72
CA GLU A 26 10.27 -28.68 -6.62
C GLU A 26 10.18 -27.19 -6.99
N GLU A 27 10.91 -26.34 -6.29
CA GLU A 27 10.98 -24.90 -6.57
C GLU A 27 11.73 -24.65 -7.89
N PRO A 28 11.18 -23.83 -8.81
CA PRO A 28 11.87 -23.44 -10.02
C PRO A 28 13.02 -22.47 -9.73
N ILE A 29 14.00 -22.44 -10.63
CA ILE A 29 15.10 -21.47 -10.58
C ILE A 29 14.68 -20.24 -11.37
N VAL A 30 14.66 -19.06 -10.73
CA VAL A 30 14.28 -17.81 -11.38
C VAL A 30 15.52 -17.06 -11.87
N VAL A 31 15.48 -16.57 -13.11
CA VAL A 31 16.48 -15.67 -13.67
C VAL A 31 15.79 -14.58 -14.50
N HIS A 32 16.26 -13.34 -14.42
CA HIS A 32 15.76 -12.30 -15.30
C HIS A 32 16.23 -12.47 -16.75
N ASN A 33 15.42 -12.01 -17.70
CA ASN A 33 15.61 -12.24 -19.12
C ASN A 33 16.88 -11.60 -19.72
N ASP A 34 17.48 -10.64 -19.03
CA ASP A 34 18.67 -9.88 -19.43
C ASP A 34 19.94 -10.23 -18.63
N MET A 35 19.79 -10.98 -17.52
CA MET A 35 20.93 -11.31 -16.65
C MET A 35 21.88 -12.37 -17.23
N VAL A 36 21.37 -13.28 -18.06
CA VAL A 36 22.13 -14.45 -18.51
C VAL A 36 21.98 -14.65 -20.01
N SER A 37 23.09 -14.82 -20.71
CA SER A 37 23.07 -15.14 -22.14
C SER A 37 22.66 -16.60 -22.40
N TRP A 38 22.09 -16.90 -23.58
CA TRP A 38 21.79 -18.26 -24.02
C TRP A 38 23.03 -19.18 -23.97
N LYS A 39 24.20 -18.68 -24.34
CA LYS A 39 25.46 -19.43 -24.28
C LYS A 39 25.81 -19.91 -22.88
N ALA A 40 25.42 -19.17 -21.86
CA ALA A 40 25.60 -19.60 -20.46
C ALA A 40 24.48 -20.57 -20.05
N LEU A 41 23.23 -20.23 -20.31
CA LEU A 41 22.05 -21.04 -19.98
C LEU A 41 22.08 -22.44 -20.63
N SER A 42 22.52 -22.55 -21.89
CA SER A 42 22.60 -23.80 -22.65
C SER A 42 23.58 -24.84 -22.05
N ARG A 43 24.41 -24.42 -21.08
CA ARG A 43 25.32 -25.34 -20.33
C ARG A 43 24.68 -25.87 -19.07
N TRP A 44 23.52 -25.35 -18.68
CA TRP A 44 22.78 -25.81 -17.51
C TRP A 44 21.84 -26.95 -17.95
N ASP A 45 21.64 -27.93 -17.07
CA ASP A 45 20.82 -29.10 -17.37
C ASP A 45 19.44 -28.95 -16.71
N PHE A 46 18.52 -28.28 -17.41
CA PHE A 46 17.15 -28.16 -17.02
C PHE A 46 16.27 -29.23 -17.64
N ASP A 47 15.25 -29.66 -16.92
CA ASP A 47 14.24 -30.57 -17.42
C ASP A 47 13.12 -29.84 -18.17
N ALA A 48 12.83 -28.59 -17.78
CA ALA A 48 11.82 -27.72 -18.37
C ALA A 48 12.20 -26.25 -18.25
N ILE A 49 11.68 -25.43 -19.14
CA ILE A 49 11.82 -23.96 -19.10
C ILE A 49 10.42 -23.33 -19.17
N VAL A 50 10.17 -22.33 -18.35
CA VAL A 50 8.97 -21.50 -18.42
C VAL A 50 9.36 -20.06 -18.64
N LEU A 51 8.72 -19.41 -19.64
CA LEU A 51 8.90 -18.00 -19.93
C LEU A 51 7.70 -17.25 -19.34
N SER A 52 7.97 -16.34 -18.41
CA SER A 52 6.92 -15.60 -17.66
C SER A 52 6.11 -14.66 -18.55
N PRO A 53 4.98 -14.17 -18.05
CA PRO A 53 4.37 -12.94 -18.55
C PRO A 53 5.38 -11.76 -18.49
N GLY A 54 4.99 -10.61 -19.04
CA GLY A 54 5.80 -9.40 -18.98
C GLY A 54 5.20 -8.26 -19.80
N PRO A 55 5.65 -7.01 -19.55
CA PRO A 55 5.28 -5.87 -20.36
C PRO A 55 5.99 -5.85 -21.73
N GLY A 56 5.46 -5.03 -22.64
CA GLY A 56 6.10 -4.74 -23.92
C GLY A 56 5.83 -5.77 -25.02
N ARG A 57 6.86 -6.05 -25.85
CA ARG A 57 6.72 -6.83 -27.10
C ARG A 57 7.84 -7.82 -27.30
N PRO A 58 7.57 -9.04 -27.81
CA PRO A 58 8.58 -10.07 -28.01
C PRO A 58 9.58 -9.73 -29.12
N GLU A 59 9.30 -8.77 -30.00
CA GLU A 59 10.22 -8.30 -31.05
C GLU A 59 11.34 -7.40 -30.51
N ARG A 60 11.14 -6.81 -29.32
CA ARG A 60 12.09 -5.91 -28.69
C ARG A 60 13.01 -6.67 -27.74
N TRP A 61 14.31 -6.56 -27.99
CA TRP A 61 15.30 -7.25 -27.14
C TRP A 61 15.21 -6.86 -25.67
N HIS A 62 15.00 -5.60 -25.35
CA HIS A 62 14.95 -5.13 -23.95
C HIS A 62 13.70 -5.66 -23.20
N ASP A 63 12.63 -6.00 -23.90
CA ASP A 63 11.42 -6.56 -23.29
C ASP A 63 11.53 -8.10 -23.12
N PHE A 64 12.23 -8.78 -24.02
CA PHE A 64 12.18 -10.23 -24.12
C PHE A 64 13.54 -10.95 -23.95
N GLY A 65 14.64 -10.24 -24.05
CA GLY A 65 16.00 -10.71 -23.76
C GLY A 65 16.33 -12.12 -24.29
N VAL A 66 16.85 -12.95 -23.39
CA VAL A 66 17.27 -14.33 -23.71
C VAL A 66 16.11 -15.25 -24.10
N CYS A 67 14.86 -14.89 -23.81
CA CYS A 67 13.67 -15.69 -24.15
C CYS A 67 13.58 -15.97 -25.66
N GLY A 68 13.95 -14.97 -26.49
CA GLY A 68 14.00 -15.14 -27.95
C GLY A 68 14.99 -16.21 -28.41
N ASP A 69 16.16 -16.28 -27.78
CA ASP A 69 17.17 -17.31 -28.07
C ASP A 69 16.74 -18.70 -27.56
N ILE A 70 16.13 -18.76 -26.37
CA ILE A 70 15.56 -20.01 -25.82
C ILE A 70 14.57 -20.61 -26.82
N LEU A 71 13.61 -19.82 -27.31
CA LEU A 71 12.61 -20.29 -28.27
C LEU A 71 13.22 -20.74 -29.62
N ARG A 72 14.33 -20.13 -30.06
CA ARG A 72 15.00 -20.51 -31.32
C ARG A 72 15.88 -21.74 -31.18
N PHE A 73 16.59 -21.91 -30.05
CA PHE A 73 17.70 -22.86 -29.95
C PHE A 73 17.54 -23.95 -28.91
N SER A 74 16.57 -23.83 -27.97
CA SER A 74 16.39 -24.84 -26.92
C SER A 74 15.77 -26.13 -27.46
N GLU A 75 16.32 -27.28 -27.05
CA GLU A 75 15.71 -28.59 -27.20
C GLU A 75 14.95 -29.05 -25.92
N VAL A 76 15.08 -28.28 -24.86
CA VAL A 76 14.37 -28.48 -23.59
C VAL A 76 12.90 -28.09 -23.77
N PRO A 77 11.95 -28.85 -23.16
CA PRO A 77 10.54 -28.43 -23.14
C PRO A 77 10.33 -27.01 -22.64
N VAL A 78 9.55 -26.20 -23.39
CA VAL A 78 9.29 -24.79 -23.07
C VAL A 78 7.80 -24.53 -22.99
N LEU A 79 7.38 -23.83 -21.93
CA LEU A 79 6.04 -23.23 -21.83
C LEU A 79 6.17 -21.69 -21.79
N GLY A 80 5.53 -20.99 -22.71
CA GLY A 80 5.42 -19.54 -22.68
C GLY A 80 4.07 -19.11 -22.11
N VAL A 81 4.08 -18.17 -21.15
CA VAL A 81 2.86 -17.56 -20.57
C VAL A 81 2.77 -16.10 -21.03
N CYS A 82 1.64 -15.70 -21.57
CA CYS A 82 1.34 -14.34 -22.03
C CYS A 82 2.41 -13.78 -22.98
N LEU A 83 3.36 -12.96 -22.53
CA LEU A 83 4.49 -12.49 -23.34
C LEU A 83 5.33 -13.67 -23.88
N GLY A 84 5.55 -14.71 -23.07
CA GLY A 84 6.23 -15.93 -23.50
C GLY A 84 5.48 -16.68 -24.63
N HIS A 85 4.14 -16.71 -24.59
CA HIS A 85 3.30 -17.23 -25.67
C HIS A 85 3.41 -16.38 -26.94
N GLN A 86 3.36 -15.03 -26.80
CA GLN A 86 3.54 -14.11 -27.92
C GLN A 86 4.92 -14.28 -28.55
N GLY A 87 5.96 -14.50 -27.74
CA GLY A 87 7.30 -14.83 -28.21
C GLY A 87 7.36 -16.11 -29.04
N LEU A 88 6.66 -17.17 -28.62
CA LEU A 88 6.55 -18.39 -29.42
C LEU A 88 5.80 -18.14 -30.74
N GLY A 89 4.69 -17.39 -30.71
CA GLY A 89 3.98 -16.96 -31.92
C GLY A 89 4.89 -16.21 -32.90
N HIS A 90 5.69 -15.25 -32.36
CA HIS A 90 6.64 -14.48 -33.16
C HIS A 90 7.72 -15.38 -33.81
N VAL A 91 8.29 -16.35 -33.07
CA VAL A 91 9.26 -17.31 -33.61
C VAL A 91 8.63 -18.19 -34.70
N LEU A 92 7.36 -18.54 -34.55
CA LEU A 92 6.53 -19.24 -35.55
C LEU A 92 6.08 -18.35 -36.71
N LYS A 93 6.57 -17.08 -36.76
CA LYS A 93 6.31 -16.09 -37.81
C LYS A 93 4.87 -15.56 -37.86
N ALA A 94 4.10 -15.74 -36.80
CA ALA A 94 2.83 -15.08 -36.63
C ALA A 94 3.04 -13.64 -36.16
N PRO A 95 2.30 -12.66 -36.68
CA PRO A 95 2.34 -11.29 -36.15
C PRO A 95 1.83 -11.23 -34.72
N VAL A 96 2.45 -10.41 -33.89
CA VAL A 96 1.94 -9.99 -32.58
C VAL A 96 1.43 -8.56 -32.73
N SER A 97 0.13 -8.37 -32.59
CA SER A 97 -0.50 -7.06 -32.78
C SER A 97 -1.58 -6.80 -31.74
N TYR A 98 -2.21 -5.64 -31.81
CA TYR A 98 -3.29 -5.28 -30.89
C TYR A 98 -4.41 -6.32 -30.90
N ALA A 99 -4.82 -6.76 -29.71
CA ALA A 99 -5.97 -7.60 -29.54
C ALA A 99 -7.26 -6.84 -29.96
N PRO A 100 -8.31 -7.53 -30.41
CA PRO A 100 -9.58 -6.88 -30.76
C PRO A 100 -10.16 -6.04 -29.61
N THR A 101 -9.95 -6.50 -28.37
CA THR A 101 -10.32 -5.80 -27.13
C THR A 101 -9.18 -5.94 -26.14
N VAL A 102 -8.81 -4.83 -25.50
CA VAL A 102 -7.87 -4.84 -24.40
C VAL A 102 -8.50 -5.53 -23.18
N MET A 103 -7.77 -6.48 -22.60
CA MET A 103 -8.25 -7.30 -21.49
C MET A 103 -7.26 -7.24 -20.34
N HIS A 104 -7.59 -6.46 -19.31
CA HIS A 104 -6.80 -6.33 -18.09
C HIS A 104 -7.65 -6.75 -16.90
N GLY A 105 -7.31 -7.86 -16.24
CA GLY A 105 -8.04 -8.40 -15.10
C GLY A 105 -9.43 -8.98 -15.43
N ARG A 106 -9.70 -9.29 -16.70
CA ARG A 106 -11.03 -9.73 -17.15
C ARG A 106 -11.06 -11.22 -17.43
N LEU A 107 -12.20 -11.84 -17.13
CA LEU A 107 -12.47 -13.25 -17.38
C LEU A 107 -12.91 -13.50 -18.83
N SER A 108 -12.54 -14.65 -19.37
CA SER A 108 -13.02 -15.15 -20.66
C SER A 108 -13.10 -16.67 -20.66
N PRO A 109 -14.17 -17.25 -21.25
CA PRO A 109 -14.23 -18.69 -21.48
C PRO A 109 -13.27 -19.09 -22.60
N VAL A 110 -12.61 -20.25 -22.46
CA VAL A 110 -11.65 -20.81 -23.43
C VAL A 110 -12.13 -22.14 -23.94
N ARG A 111 -12.11 -22.30 -25.26
CA ARG A 111 -12.26 -23.56 -25.99
C ARG A 111 -10.92 -24.07 -26.43
N HIS A 112 -10.75 -25.40 -26.46
CA HIS A 112 -9.48 -26.03 -26.76
C HIS A 112 -9.65 -27.41 -27.40
N THR A 113 -8.55 -27.98 -27.91
CA THR A 113 -8.55 -29.29 -28.57
C THR A 113 -8.92 -30.47 -27.66
N GLY A 114 -8.80 -30.31 -26.34
CA GLY A 114 -9.04 -31.39 -25.35
C GLY A 114 -7.87 -32.34 -25.17
N GLU A 115 -6.74 -32.11 -25.84
CA GLU A 115 -5.57 -32.98 -25.87
C GLU A 115 -4.31 -32.22 -25.36
N GLY A 116 -3.24 -32.96 -25.09
CA GLY A 116 -1.94 -32.40 -24.73
C GLY A 116 -2.02 -31.51 -23.49
N LEU A 117 -1.68 -30.25 -23.64
CA LEU A 117 -1.70 -29.27 -22.54
C LEU A 117 -3.07 -29.11 -21.87
N PHE A 118 -4.15 -29.33 -22.64
CA PHE A 118 -5.53 -29.19 -22.17
C PHE A 118 -6.24 -30.53 -21.86
N ALA A 119 -5.48 -31.61 -21.71
CA ALA A 119 -6.05 -32.92 -21.40
C ALA A 119 -6.77 -32.93 -20.04
N GLY A 120 -8.07 -33.32 -20.06
CA GLY A 120 -8.90 -33.41 -18.87
C GLY A 120 -9.36 -32.05 -18.29
N ILE A 121 -9.19 -30.95 -19.04
CA ILE A 121 -9.76 -29.63 -18.72
C ILE A 121 -11.12 -29.51 -19.43
N PRO A 122 -12.18 -29.02 -18.76
CA PRO A 122 -13.48 -28.79 -19.39
C PRO A 122 -13.43 -27.71 -20.49
N GLN A 123 -14.34 -27.82 -21.48
CA GLN A 123 -14.53 -26.74 -22.45
C GLN A 123 -15.19 -25.54 -21.77
N ASP A 124 -14.94 -24.36 -22.33
CA ASP A 124 -15.49 -23.07 -21.83
C ASP A 124 -15.09 -22.78 -20.36
N PHE A 125 -13.94 -23.30 -19.89
CA PHE A 125 -13.40 -22.93 -18.58
C PHE A 125 -12.94 -21.47 -18.57
N GLU A 126 -13.13 -20.78 -17.45
CA GLU A 126 -12.82 -19.37 -17.32
C GLU A 126 -11.36 -19.13 -16.99
N VAL A 127 -10.75 -18.15 -17.67
CA VAL A 127 -9.37 -17.72 -17.46
C VAL A 127 -9.28 -16.22 -17.35
N VAL A 128 -8.28 -15.74 -16.61
CA VAL A 128 -7.96 -14.32 -16.49
C VAL A 128 -7.00 -13.92 -17.61
N ARG A 129 -7.29 -12.76 -18.21
CA ARG A 129 -6.48 -12.16 -19.27
C ARG A 129 -5.90 -10.82 -18.80
N TYR A 130 -4.59 -10.62 -19.06
CA TYR A 130 -3.85 -9.38 -18.80
C TYR A 130 -3.06 -9.02 -20.06
N HIS A 131 -3.74 -8.67 -21.16
CA HIS A 131 -3.02 -8.37 -22.40
C HIS A 131 -3.75 -7.37 -23.30
N SER A 132 -2.98 -6.48 -23.91
CA SER A 132 -3.37 -5.58 -25.00
C SER A 132 -2.99 -6.12 -26.36
N LEU A 133 -2.01 -7.03 -26.40
CA LEU A 133 -1.47 -7.63 -27.61
C LEU A 133 -1.82 -9.11 -27.67
N ALA A 134 -1.96 -9.65 -28.87
CA ALA A 134 -2.25 -11.06 -29.11
C ALA A 134 -1.52 -11.56 -30.37
N VAL A 135 -1.31 -12.87 -30.44
CA VAL A 135 -0.88 -13.54 -31.66
C VAL A 135 -2.03 -13.48 -32.67
N THR A 136 -1.76 -12.95 -33.86
CA THR A 136 -2.74 -12.78 -34.93
C THR A 136 -2.25 -13.42 -36.23
N GLY A 137 -3.19 -13.80 -37.09
CA GLY A 137 -2.86 -14.44 -38.38
C GLY A 137 -2.37 -15.89 -38.24
N SER A 138 -1.75 -16.44 -39.28
CA SER A 138 -1.35 -17.85 -39.36
C SER A 138 -0.03 -18.11 -38.65
N LEU A 139 0.06 -19.18 -37.89
CA LEU A 139 1.29 -19.67 -37.22
C LEU A 139 2.32 -20.33 -38.15
N GLY A 140 2.10 -20.28 -39.48
CA GLY A 140 2.97 -20.96 -40.44
C GLY A 140 2.83 -22.50 -40.37
N ALA A 141 3.76 -23.22 -41.04
CA ALA A 141 3.69 -24.69 -41.14
C ALA A 141 4.12 -25.42 -39.86
N GLU A 142 4.84 -24.73 -38.95
CA GLU A 142 5.44 -25.33 -37.75
C GLU A 142 4.62 -25.08 -36.46
N GLY A 143 3.55 -24.27 -36.55
CA GLY A 143 2.68 -23.95 -35.40
C GLY A 143 1.29 -24.50 -35.54
N ARG A 144 0.65 -24.83 -34.41
CA ARG A 144 -0.74 -25.25 -34.31
C ARG A 144 -1.45 -24.45 -33.20
N GLU A 145 -2.63 -23.94 -33.52
CA GLU A 145 -3.52 -23.38 -32.51
C GLU A 145 -4.20 -24.53 -31.76
N ILE A 146 -4.19 -24.45 -30.43
CA ILE A 146 -4.76 -25.50 -29.56
C ILE A 146 -5.83 -24.99 -28.60
N ALA A 147 -5.98 -23.64 -28.46
CA ALA A 147 -7.04 -23.00 -27.68
C ALA A 147 -7.38 -21.60 -28.20
N TRP A 148 -8.63 -21.19 -28.01
CA TRP A 148 -9.16 -19.90 -28.47
C TRP A 148 -10.37 -19.45 -27.64
N THR A 149 -10.62 -18.15 -27.62
CA THR A 149 -11.85 -17.57 -27.07
C THR A 149 -13.00 -17.61 -28.10
N PRO A 150 -14.27 -17.43 -27.68
CA PRO A 150 -15.39 -17.37 -28.59
C PRO A 150 -15.32 -16.26 -29.66
N ASP A 151 -14.64 -15.15 -29.34
CA ASP A 151 -14.35 -14.03 -30.25
C ASP A 151 -13.14 -14.27 -31.16
N GLY A 152 -12.54 -15.47 -31.09
CA GLY A 152 -11.50 -15.93 -32.01
C GLY A 152 -10.08 -15.49 -31.67
N VAL A 153 -9.82 -15.00 -30.46
CA VAL A 153 -8.45 -14.72 -30.01
C VAL A 153 -7.75 -16.04 -29.69
N VAL A 154 -6.54 -16.24 -30.22
CA VAL A 154 -5.72 -17.43 -29.97
C VAL A 154 -5.24 -17.43 -28.51
N MET A 155 -5.68 -18.44 -27.74
CA MET A 155 -5.36 -18.59 -26.32
C MET A 155 -4.33 -19.68 -26.04
N GLY A 156 -4.06 -20.53 -27.00
CA GLY A 156 -3.04 -21.59 -26.87
C GLY A 156 -2.43 -21.98 -28.20
N ILE A 157 -1.11 -22.14 -28.22
CA ILE A 157 -0.34 -22.59 -29.39
C ILE A 157 0.65 -23.68 -29.00
N GLU A 158 0.99 -24.53 -29.96
CA GLU A 158 2.07 -25.48 -29.83
C GLU A 158 2.93 -25.51 -31.08
N HIS A 159 4.20 -25.86 -30.92
CA HIS A 159 5.10 -26.14 -32.03
C HIS A 159 4.92 -27.59 -32.50
N SER A 160 4.73 -27.83 -33.81
CA SER A 160 4.37 -29.14 -34.36
C SER A 160 5.46 -30.22 -34.15
N HIS A 161 6.74 -29.86 -34.03
CA HIS A 161 7.87 -30.77 -33.99
C HIS A 161 8.73 -30.63 -32.72
N ARG A 162 8.79 -29.44 -32.11
CA ARG A 162 9.57 -29.18 -30.90
C ARG A 162 8.65 -29.18 -29.65
N PRO A 163 9.18 -29.55 -28.47
CA PRO A 163 8.37 -29.60 -27.23
C PRO A 163 8.14 -28.16 -26.70
N MET A 164 7.38 -27.36 -27.42
CA MET A 164 7.09 -25.97 -27.05
C MET A 164 5.61 -25.67 -27.13
N TRP A 165 5.10 -25.06 -26.06
CA TRP A 165 3.73 -24.67 -25.89
C TRP A 165 3.64 -23.22 -25.41
N GLY A 166 2.52 -22.57 -25.62
CA GLY A 166 2.26 -21.25 -25.07
C GLY A 166 0.78 -21.05 -24.79
N VAL A 167 0.49 -20.32 -23.70
CA VAL A 167 -0.85 -19.86 -23.34
C VAL A 167 -0.88 -18.35 -23.20
N GLN A 168 -1.89 -17.69 -23.79
CA GLN A 168 -2.03 -16.22 -23.75
C GLN A 168 -2.59 -15.72 -22.42
N PHE A 169 -3.40 -16.53 -21.75
CA PHE A 169 -3.98 -16.24 -20.45
C PHE A 169 -3.00 -16.56 -19.30
N HIS A 170 -3.36 -16.14 -18.08
CA HIS A 170 -2.57 -16.31 -16.87
C HIS A 170 -3.06 -17.51 -16.06
N PRO A 171 -2.42 -18.69 -16.16
CA PRO A 171 -2.83 -19.88 -15.40
C PRO A 171 -2.60 -19.73 -13.89
N GLU A 172 -1.74 -18.81 -13.47
CA GLU A 172 -1.36 -18.52 -12.09
C GLU A 172 -2.30 -17.55 -11.37
N SER A 173 -3.18 -16.83 -12.12
CA SER A 173 -4.12 -15.89 -11.52
C SER A 173 -5.14 -16.60 -10.62
N ILE A 174 -5.52 -15.95 -9.51
CA ILE A 174 -6.42 -16.52 -8.50
C ILE A 174 -7.80 -16.91 -9.07
N CYS A 175 -8.28 -16.22 -10.11
CA CYS A 175 -9.57 -16.48 -10.75
C CYS A 175 -9.48 -17.39 -11.99
N THR A 176 -8.28 -17.83 -12.42
CA THR A 176 -8.14 -18.78 -13.51
C THR A 176 -8.44 -20.20 -13.05
N GLN A 177 -9.44 -20.82 -13.71
CA GLN A 177 -9.78 -22.22 -13.45
C GLN A 177 -8.74 -23.16 -14.03
N HIS A 178 -8.52 -24.30 -13.37
CA HIS A 178 -7.67 -25.39 -13.84
C HIS A 178 -6.20 -25.07 -14.15
N GLY A 179 -5.64 -23.93 -13.68
CA GLY A 179 -4.22 -23.57 -13.91
C GLY A 179 -3.24 -24.65 -13.42
N HIS A 180 -3.47 -25.21 -12.23
CA HIS A 180 -2.65 -26.31 -11.69
C HIS A 180 -2.67 -27.54 -12.61
N ARG A 181 -3.86 -27.96 -13.11
CA ARG A 181 -4.01 -29.09 -14.02
C ARG A 181 -3.26 -28.88 -15.34
N LEU A 182 -3.27 -27.64 -15.85
CA LEU A 182 -2.54 -27.28 -17.06
C LEU A 182 -1.04 -27.48 -16.87
N LEU A 183 -0.47 -27.08 -15.72
CA LEU A 183 0.95 -27.29 -15.44
C LEU A 183 1.31 -28.77 -15.16
N GLU A 184 0.43 -29.54 -14.52
CA GLU A 184 0.61 -31.00 -14.43
C GLU A 184 0.70 -31.64 -15.82
N ASN A 185 -0.17 -31.23 -16.75
CA ASN A 185 -0.14 -31.68 -18.14
C ASN A 185 1.15 -31.26 -18.84
N PHE A 186 1.61 -30.01 -18.65
CA PHE A 186 2.90 -29.55 -19.17
C PHE A 186 4.05 -30.43 -18.68
N TYR A 187 4.13 -30.74 -17.39
CA TYR A 187 5.17 -31.59 -16.84
C TYR A 187 5.06 -33.06 -17.33
N ALA A 188 3.86 -33.58 -17.56
CA ALA A 188 3.66 -34.90 -18.15
C ALA A 188 4.22 -34.95 -19.58
N LEU A 189 3.86 -33.96 -20.41
CA LEU A 189 4.36 -33.80 -21.79
C LEU A 189 5.90 -33.62 -21.82
N ALA A 190 6.43 -32.83 -20.89
CA ALA A 190 7.88 -32.60 -20.77
C ALA A 190 8.62 -33.92 -20.47
N ARG A 191 8.12 -34.76 -19.55
CA ARG A 191 8.70 -36.08 -19.22
C ARG A 191 8.67 -37.06 -20.40
N GLU A 192 7.61 -37.04 -21.20
CA GLU A 192 7.49 -37.89 -22.40
C GLU A 192 8.52 -37.53 -23.47
N ARG A 193 8.78 -36.24 -23.66
CA ARG A 193 9.67 -35.70 -24.69
C ARG A 193 11.14 -35.72 -24.26
N ARG A 194 11.40 -35.49 -22.96
CA ARG A 194 12.74 -35.51 -22.38
C ARG A 194 12.71 -36.14 -20.96
N PRO A 195 13.10 -37.41 -20.82
CA PRO A 195 13.23 -38.01 -19.50
C PRO A 195 14.21 -37.21 -18.62
N PRO A 196 13.94 -37.03 -17.32
CA PRO A 196 14.82 -36.27 -16.42
C PRO A 196 16.24 -36.81 -16.46
N SER A 197 17.22 -35.94 -16.59
CA SER A 197 18.64 -36.33 -16.73
C SER A 197 19.25 -36.94 -15.46
N GLY A 198 18.61 -36.72 -14.31
CA GLY A 198 19.10 -37.14 -12.99
C GLY A 198 20.40 -36.48 -12.54
N ARG A 199 20.95 -35.54 -13.32
CA ARG A 199 22.14 -34.78 -12.97
C ARG A 199 21.77 -33.65 -12.05
N ARG A 200 22.41 -33.58 -10.89
CA ARG A 200 22.33 -32.34 -10.05
C ARG A 200 23.11 -31.23 -10.75
N LEU A 201 22.43 -30.14 -10.97
CA LEU A 201 23.04 -28.92 -11.49
C LEU A 201 24.17 -28.44 -10.57
N ASN A 202 25.38 -28.27 -11.14
CA ASN A 202 26.36 -27.34 -10.57
C ASN A 202 25.93 -25.92 -10.96
N LEU A 203 24.87 -25.43 -10.33
CA LEU A 203 24.54 -24.03 -10.41
C LEU A 203 25.71 -23.23 -9.81
N PRO A 204 26.12 -22.09 -10.43
CA PRO A 204 26.81 -21.10 -9.65
C PRO A 204 25.90 -20.83 -8.45
N SER A 205 26.43 -21.09 -7.24
CA SER A 205 25.66 -20.80 -6.04
C SER A 205 25.17 -19.35 -6.15
N VAL A 206 23.88 -19.16 -6.42
CA VAL A 206 23.23 -17.91 -6.03
C VAL A 206 23.56 -17.84 -4.54
N PRO A 207 24.36 -16.86 -4.09
CA PRO A 207 24.70 -16.80 -2.68
C PRO A 207 23.37 -16.84 -1.95
N PRO A 208 23.17 -17.80 -1.02
CA PRO A 208 21.98 -17.78 -0.20
C PRO A 208 21.89 -16.35 0.32
N ARG A 209 20.71 -15.70 0.21
CA ARG A 209 20.47 -14.44 0.89
C ARG A 209 21.08 -14.64 2.26
N ARG A 210 22.17 -13.94 2.55
CA ARG A 210 22.94 -14.19 3.77
C ARG A 210 22.00 -13.91 4.93
N CYS A 211 21.47 -14.98 5.51
CA CYS A 211 21.01 -14.92 6.89
C CYS A 211 22.26 -14.47 7.67
N ARG A 212 22.36 -13.16 7.96
CA ARG A 212 23.46 -12.65 8.79
C ARG A 212 23.32 -13.35 10.12
N LYS A 213 24.28 -14.23 10.42
CA LYS A 213 24.37 -14.87 11.72
C LYS A 213 24.28 -13.77 12.79
N ARG A 214 23.34 -13.97 13.73
CA ARG A 214 23.22 -13.17 14.96
C ARG A 214 24.60 -12.74 15.44
N SER A 215 24.82 -11.45 15.52
CA SER A 215 25.97 -10.91 16.23
C SER A 215 25.65 -11.00 17.71
N ALA A 216 26.32 -11.87 18.43
CA ALA A 216 26.12 -12.10 19.87
C ALA A 216 26.70 -10.96 20.74
N ALA A 217 26.73 -9.71 20.29
CA ALA A 217 27.50 -8.63 20.92
C ALA A 217 26.66 -7.58 21.68
N GLY A 218 25.33 -7.66 21.71
CA GLY A 218 24.48 -6.72 22.46
C GLY A 218 23.78 -7.41 23.64
N SER A 219 23.60 -6.69 24.76
CA SER A 219 22.63 -7.13 25.76
C SER A 219 21.22 -6.99 25.18
N PRO A 220 20.34 -7.99 25.34
CA PRO A 220 18.99 -7.91 24.80
C PRO A 220 18.22 -6.75 25.42
N ALA A 221 17.39 -6.09 24.61
CA ALA A 221 16.51 -5.04 25.09
C ALA A 221 15.53 -5.60 26.14
N ARG A 222 15.24 -4.82 27.18
CA ARG A 222 14.32 -5.20 28.24
C ARG A 222 13.03 -4.40 28.13
N LEU A 223 11.90 -5.11 28.20
CA LEU A 223 10.57 -4.53 28.17
C LEU A 223 10.04 -4.29 29.62
N HIS A 224 9.58 -3.07 29.88
CA HIS A 224 8.93 -2.67 31.12
C HIS A 224 7.48 -2.27 30.83
N VAL A 225 6.50 -2.92 31.42
CA VAL A 225 5.09 -2.67 31.20
C VAL A 225 4.39 -2.38 32.54
N ARG A 226 3.48 -1.41 32.50
CA ARG A 226 2.51 -1.13 33.58
C ARG A 226 1.12 -1.10 32.97
N GLU A 227 0.25 -1.95 33.45
CA GLU A 227 -1.13 -2.12 32.96
C GLU A 227 -2.12 -1.42 33.86
N TYR A 228 -3.19 -0.86 33.27
CA TYR A 228 -4.29 -0.19 33.95
C TYR A 228 -5.61 -0.64 33.34
N GLU A 229 -6.60 -0.92 34.20
CA GLU A 229 -7.98 -1.14 33.77
C GLU A 229 -8.59 0.20 33.31
N GLY A 230 -9.29 0.15 32.19
CA GLY A 230 -9.98 1.28 31.59
C GLY A 230 -9.24 1.87 30.38
N GLU A 231 -10.02 2.47 29.50
CA GLU A 231 -9.58 3.17 28.31
C GLU A 231 -9.30 4.64 28.66
N ALA A 232 -8.04 5.02 28.70
CA ALA A 232 -7.63 6.39 28.97
C ALA A 232 -7.78 7.27 27.73
N ASN A 233 -8.18 8.53 27.91
CA ASN A 233 -8.26 9.50 26.82
C ASN A 233 -6.91 9.75 26.17
N ALA A 234 -6.72 9.19 24.96
CA ALA A 234 -5.46 9.22 24.22
C ALA A 234 -5.06 10.65 23.82
N GLU A 235 -6.01 11.52 23.43
CA GLU A 235 -5.77 12.92 23.08
C GLU A 235 -5.17 13.69 24.27
N LEU A 236 -5.75 13.55 25.44
CA LEU A 236 -5.26 14.16 26.69
C LEU A 236 -3.87 13.64 27.08
N LEU A 237 -3.64 12.33 26.91
CA LEU A 237 -2.36 11.71 27.21
C LEU A 237 -1.27 12.17 26.26
N PHE A 238 -1.58 12.28 24.95
CA PHE A 238 -0.62 12.80 23.98
C PHE A 238 -0.21 14.22 24.31
N GLU A 239 -1.18 15.10 24.54
CA GLU A 239 -0.92 16.51 24.86
C GLU A 239 -0.02 16.64 26.09
N ARG A 240 -0.26 15.89 27.17
CA ARG A 240 0.45 16.00 28.44
C ARG A 240 1.82 15.36 28.46
N LEU A 241 1.98 14.21 27.80
CA LEU A 241 3.22 13.46 27.82
C LEU A 241 4.16 13.77 26.66
N PHE A 242 3.59 14.04 25.47
CA PHE A 242 4.34 14.12 24.22
C PHE A 242 4.14 15.44 23.46
N GLY A 243 3.09 16.22 23.72
CA GLY A 243 2.77 17.45 22.97
C GLY A 243 3.88 18.49 22.92
N ALA A 244 4.66 18.64 24.02
CA ALA A 244 5.79 19.55 24.09
C ALA A 244 7.09 18.97 23.48
N ARG A 245 7.10 17.72 22.99
CA ARG A 245 8.26 17.10 22.38
C ARG A 245 8.43 17.58 20.95
N GLU A 246 9.67 17.69 20.50
CA GLU A 246 10.01 18.03 19.13
C GLU A 246 9.66 16.89 18.18
N HIS A 247 9.92 15.64 18.62
CA HIS A 247 9.60 14.42 17.88
C HIS A 247 8.69 13.54 18.72
N ALA A 248 7.51 13.23 18.16
CA ALA A 248 6.52 12.39 18.80
C ALA A 248 5.60 11.75 17.75
N PHE A 249 4.94 10.67 18.12
CA PHE A 249 3.99 10.00 17.25
C PHE A 249 2.70 9.63 18.00
N TRP A 250 1.62 9.59 17.26
CA TRP A 250 0.37 8.97 17.65
C TRP A 250 -0.14 8.15 16.45
N LEU A 251 -0.12 6.82 16.58
CA LEU A 251 -0.80 5.90 15.69
C LEU A 251 -2.17 5.63 16.32
N ASP A 252 -3.24 6.07 15.65
CA ASP A 252 -4.57 6.20 16.23
C ASP A 252 -5.56 5.26 15.54
N SER A 253 -6.36 4.59 16.34
CA SER A 253 -7.50 3.79 15.90
C SER A 253 -8.78 4.52 16.29
N ALA A 254 -9.06 5.63 15.62
CA ALA A 254 -10.07 6.62 15.99
C ALA A 254 -11.52 6.14 15.85
N GLU A 255 -11.78 5.05 15.13
CA GLU A 255 -13.10 4.44 15.01
C GLU A 255 -13.17 3.12 15.75
N HIS A 256 -14.38 2.88 16.29
CA HIS A 256 -14.78 1.67 16.99
C HIS A 256 -13.97 0.42 16.63
N PRO A 257 -13.78 -0.51 17.59
CA PRO A 257 -12.96 -1.69 17.43
C PRO A 257 -13.48 -2.55 16.28
N THR A 258 -13.12 -2.14 15.06
CA THR A 258 -13.17 -3.03 13.92
C THR A 258 -12.05 -4.05 14.11
N GLN A 259 -12.12 -5.19 13.45
CA GLN A 259 -11.03 -6.17 13.50
C GLN A 259 -9.65 -5.60 13.11
N LEU A 260 -9.59 -4.35 12.61
CA LEU A 260 -8.41 -3.70 12.04
C LEU A 260 -7.70 -2.72 12.97
N GLY A 261 -8.41 -1.87 13.68
CA GLY A 261 -7.85 -0.85 14.57
C GLY A 261 -8.20 -1.17 16.02
N GLN A 262 -7.36 -1.95 16.69
CA GLN A 262 -7.66 -2.41 18.06
C GLN A 262 -6.96 -1.58 19.13
N CYS A 263 -5.85 -0.93 18.79
CA CYS A 263 -5.03 -0.18 19.74
C CYS A 263 -4.58 1.15 19.18
N SER A 264 -4.53 2.18 20.02
CA SER A 264 -3.82 3.44 19.75
C SER A 264 -2.48 3.45 20.47
N TYR A 265 -1.43 3.93 19.79
CA TYR A 265 -0.06 4.02 20.33
C TYR A 265 0.43 5.46 20.28
N LEU A 266 0.85 5.97 21.43
CA LEU A 266 1.36 7.33 21.59
C LEU A 266 2.76 7.24 22.14
N GLY A 267 3.73 7.95 21.56
CA GLY A 267 5.10 7.80 22.06
C GLY A 267 6.09 8.78 21.47
N ALA A 268 7.33 8.59 21.92
CA ALA A 268 8.48 9.35 21.46
C ALA A 268 9.77 8.55 21.69
N SER A 269 10.85 8.98 21.04
CA SER A 269 12.21 8.51 21.33
C SER A 269 12.80 9.37 22.44
N LEU A 270 12.97 8.80 23.64
CA LEU A 270 13.37 9.55 24.84
C LEU A 270 14.54 8.88 25.56
N GLY A 271 15.13 9.63 26.52
CA GLY A 271 16.18 9.12 27.39
C GLY A 271 17.57 9.03 26.74
N PRO A 272 18.50 8.26 27.37
CA PRO A 272 19.86 8.16 26.89
C PRO A 272 20.00 7.38 25.57
N ASN A 273 19.10 6.47 25.29
CA ASN A 273 19.08 5.64 24.09
C ASN A 273 18.04 6.12 23.05
N ARG A 274 17.75 7.46 23.06
CA ARG A 274 16.92 8.04 21.99
C ARG A 274 17.61 7.91 20.65
N LEU A 275 16.83 7.63 19.60
CA LEU A 275 17.32 7.51 18.23
C LEU A 275 16.24 7.94 17.24
N MET A 276 16.63 8.71 16.25
CA MET A 276 15.85 9.00 15.05
C MET A 276 16.73 8.75 13.83
N LEU A 277 16.19 8.09 12.83
CA LEU A 277 16.82 7.85 11.55
C LEU A 277 16.12 8.72 10.51
N GLU A 278 16.89 9.49 9.75
CA GLU A 278 16.45 10.22 8.56
C GLU A 278 17.17 9.68 7.34
N TYR A 279 16.47 9.57 6.21
CA TYR A 279 17.01 8.98 5.00
C TYR A 279 16.84 9.90 3.79
N ASP A 280 17.90 10.03 3.03
CA ASP A 280 17.94 10.64 1.71
C ASP A 280 18.29 9.56 0.69
N VAL A 281 17.32 9.23 -0.16
CA VAL A 281 17.44 8.21 -1.21
C VAL A 281 18.43 8.63 -2.30
N GLN A 282 18.52 9.92 -2.61
CA GLN A 282 19.38 10.42 -3.69
C GLN A 282 20.86 10.31 -3.30
N GLU A 283 21.17 10.64 -2.05
CA GLU A 283 22.51 10.49 -1.50
C GLU A 283 22.80 9.05 -1.05
N GLY A 284 21.77 8.24 -0.80
CA GLY A 284 21.87 6.90 -0.20
C GLY A 284 22.42 6.95 1.22
N ILE A 285 22.07 8.01 1.96
CA ILE A 285 22.62 8.29 3.29
C ILE A 285 21.53 8.21 4.35
N VAL A 286 21.75 7.41 5.38
CA VAL A 286 21.01 7.47 6.63
C VAL A 286 21.72 8.38 7.61
N THR A 287 21.00 9.37 8.13
CA THR A 287 21.44 10.25 9.22
C THR A 287 20.77 9.81 10.52
N SER A 288 21.58 9.41 11.49
CA SER A 288 21.13 8.99 12.83
C SER A 288 21.30 10.14 13.80
N HIS A 289 20.24 10.48 14.54
CA HIS A 289 20.22 11.48 15.60
C HIS A 289 20.01 10.76 16.94
N ASP A 290 21.05 10.71 17.78
CA ASP A 290 21.02 10.05 19.08
C ASP A 290 21.43 10.98 20.24
N ALA A 291 21.70 10.44 21.42
CA ALA A 291 22.14 11.22 22.56
C ALA A 291 23.59 11.74 22.42
N ALA A 292 24.43 11.09 21.60
CA ALA A 292 25.83 11.46 21.38
C ALA A 292 25.95 12.54 20.27
N GLY A 293 24.96 12.68 19.41
CA GLY A 293 24.96 13.68 18.33
C GLY A 293 24.34 13.17 17.04
N THR A 294 24.84 13.66 15.91
CA THR A 294 24.39 13.29 14.57
C THR A 294 25.48 12.51 13.86
N HIS A 295 25.13 11.38 13.27
CA HIS A 295 26.02 10.48 12.56
C HIS A 295 25.42 10.14 11.20
N THR A 296 26.25 9.96 10.16
CA THR A 296 25.82 9.57 8.82
C THR A 296 26.43 8.24 8.41
N ALA A 297 25.67 7.42 7.70
CA ALA A 297 26.13 6.16 7.14
C ALA A 297 25.65 6.01 5.69
N GLN A 298 26.50 5.46 4.83
CA GLN A 298 26.15 5.11 3.45
C GLN A 298 25.44 3.75 3.46
N GLU A 299 24.16 3.76 3.61
CA GLU A 299 23.28 2.57 3.66
C GLU A 299 21.84 2.98 3.32
N THR A 300 21.03 2.03 2.92
CA THR A 300 19.58 2.25 2.70
C THR A 300 18.83 2.27 4.02
N ILE A 301 17.62 2.87 4.03
CA ILE A 301 16.77 2.84 5.23
C ILE A 301 16.43 1.42 5.67
N PHE A 302 16.26 0.50 4.71
CA PHE A 302 15.97 -0.91 4.99
C PHE A 302 17.16 -1.61 5.67
N GLU A 303 18.39 -1.33 5.22
CA GLU A 303 19.60 -1.87 5.87
C GLU A 303 19.80 -1.30 7.27
N ALA A 304 19.54 -0.01 7.46
CA ALA A 304 19.59 0.63 8.76
C ALA A 304 18.56 0.04 9.73
N LEU A 305 17.29 -0.07 9.31
CA LEU A 305 16.23 -0.69 10.11
C LEU A 305 16.56 -2.14 10.49
N GLU A 306 17.05 -2.93 9.53
CA GLU A 306 17.44 -4.32 9.79
C GLU A 306 18.56 -4.40 10.85
N ARG A 307 19.58 -3.58 10.72
CA ARG A 307 20.68 -3.48 11.69
C ARG A 307 20.21 -3.08 13.08
N GLU A 308 19.41 -2.00 13.15
CA GLU A 308 18.94 -1.43 14.41
C GLU A 308 17.97 -2.38 15.15
N LEU A 309 17.11 -3.09 14.42
CA LEU A 309 16.19 -4.08 14.99
C LEU A 309 16.96 -5.30 15.53
N GLN A 310 17.99 -5.76 14.80
CA GLN A 310 18.84 -6.89 15.25
C GLN A 310 19.67 -6.54 16.47
N GLU A 311 20.21 -5.31 16.56
CA GLU A 311 21.00 -4.86 17.69
C GLU A 311 20.19 -4.68 18.99
N ARG A 312 18.84 -4.48 18.85
CA ARG A 312 17.91 -4.20 19.95
C ARG A 312 16.87 -5.31 20.16
N GLU A 313 17.15 -6.52 19.69
CA GLU A 313 16.21 -7.64 19.82
C GLU A 313 15.72 -7.81 21.26
N LEU A 314 14.41 -7.94 21.46
CA LEU A 314 13.80 -8.14 22.77
C LEU A 314 14.05 -9.55 23.29
N ASP A 315 14.44 -9.66 24.56
CA ASP A 315 14.39 -10.92 25.30
C ASP A 315 12.95 -11.19 25.76
N LEU A 316 12.21 -11.98 25.00
CA LEU A 316 10.83 -12.34 25.30
C LEU A 316 10.71 -13.54 26.24
N ASP A 317 11.79 -14.27 26.51
CA ASP A 317 11.78 -15.51 27.32
C ASP A 317 11.46 -15.28 28.82
N GLY A 318 11.49 -14.04 29.29
CA GLY A 318 11.25 -13.72 30.69
C GLY A 318 10.11 -12.74 31.01
N SER A 319 9.57 -12.01 30.03
CA SER A 319 8.69 -10.87 30.31
C SER A 319 7.34 -10.86 29.57
N ALA A 320 7.16 -11.68 28.56
CA ALA A 320 5.90 -11.77 27.81
C ALA A 320 4.97 -12.82 28.47
N GLY A 321 4.28 -12.43 29.55
CA GLY A 321 3.13 -13.19 30.06
C GLY A 321 1.94 -13.13 29.10
N PRO A 322 0.88 -13.91 29.35
CA PRO A 322 -0.36 -13.87 28.56
C PRO A 322 -1.05 -12.50 28.57
N ASP A 323 -0.60 -11.58 29.40
CA ASP A 323 -1.13 -10.22 29.59
C ASP A 323 -0.27 -9.13 28.88
N SER A 324 0.65 -9.50 27.99
CA SER A 324 1.42 -8.52 27.21
C SER A 324 0.53 -7.74 26.24
N PRO A 325 0.77 -6.42 26.06
CA PRO A 325 -0.01 -5.62 25.11
C PRO A 325 0.06 -6.21 23.69
N ARG A 326 -1.05 -6.13 22.99
CA ARG A 326 -1.12 -6.54 21.58
C ARG A 326 -0.40 -5.53 20.70
N GLY A 327 0.21 -5.98 19.61
CA GLY A 327 0.88 -5.13 18.62
C GLY A 327 2.20 -4.54 19.11
N LEU A 328 2.41 -3.24 18.96
CA LEU A 328 3.69 -2.57 19.21
C LEU A 328 4.07 -2.57 20.69
N VAL A 329 5.19 -3.20 21.02
CA VAL A 329 5.79 -3.21 22.38
C VAL A 329 7.15 -2.48 22.44
N GLY A 330 7.53 -1.80 21.37
CA GLY A 330 8.78 -1.09 21.15
C GLY A 330 9.33 -1.38 19.77
N GLY A 331 10.10 -0.48 19.19
CA GLY A 331 10.60 -0.60 17.82
C GLY A 331 10.72 0.74 17.14
N PHE A 332 10.60 0.77 15.83
CA PHE A 332 10.71 1.98 15.03
C PHE A 332 9.32 2.39 14.51
N VAL A 333 8.95 3.66 14.72
CA VAL A 333 7.71 4.26 14.26
C VAL A 333 8.02 5.45 13.38
N GLY A 334 7.39 5.51 12.22
CA GLY A 334 7.62 6.60 11.29
C GLY A 334 6.97 6.39 9.94
N TYR A 335 7.59 6.92 8.90
CA TYR A 335 7.14 6.74 7.54
C TYR A 335 8.29 6.33 6.61
N LEU A 336 7.91 5.67 5.52
CA LEU A 336 8.69 5.44 4.32
C LEU A 336 8.01 6.21 3.19
N GLY A 337 8.68 7.19 2.58
CA GLY A 337 8.18 7.95 1.45
C GLY A 337 8.25 7.14 0.15
N TYR A 338 7.50 7.57 -0.85
CA TYR A 338 7.38 6.86 -2.13
C TYR A 338 8.73 6.65 -2.84
N GLU A 339 9.66 7.61 -2.71
CA GLU A 339 10.96 7.58 -3.36
C GLU A 339 11.86 6.45 -2.84
N CYS A 340 11.59 5.88 -1.64
CA CYS A 340 12.24 4.64 -1.20
C CYS A 340 12.02 3.46 -2.16
N LYS A 341 11.16 3.59 -3.18
CA LYS A 341 11.04 2.66 -4.32
C LYS A 341 12.38 2.36 -4.99
N ALA A 342 13.34 3.31 -4.95
CA ALA A 342 14.66 3.12 -5.52
C ALA A 342 15.43 1.97 -4.85
N ASP A 343 15.24 1.75 -3.55
CA ASP A 343 15.82 0.63 -2.81
C ASP A 343 15.08 -0.69 -3.03
N CYS A 344 13.95 -0.63 -3.76
CA CYS A 344 13.10 -1.77 -4.11
C CYS A 344 13.19 -2.15 -5.61
N GLY A 345 14.19 -1.64 -6.32
CA GLY A 345 14.49 -2.00 -7.71
C GLY A 345 14.01 -1.02 -8.78
N SER A 346 13.35 0.08 -8.42
CA SER A 346 12.99 1.16 -9.34
C SER A 346 14.11 2.20 -9.44
N ALA A 347 14.07 3.04 -10.48
CA ALA A 347 14.96 4.19 -10.55
C ALA A 347 14.52 5.31 -9.59
N ASN A 348 15.48 6.11 -9.09
CA ASN A 348 15.18 7.38 -8.43
C ASN A 348 15.34 8.50 -9.46
N VAL A 349 14.21 9.10 -9.85
CA VAL A 349 14.17 10.14 -10.91
C VAL A 349 13.87 11.51 -10.31
N HIS A 350 13.11 11.57 -9.25
CA HIS A 350 12.64 12.79 -8.62
C HIS A 350 13.11 12.89 -7.17
N SER A 351 13.32 14.10 -6.67
CA SER A 351 13.76 14.38 -5.30
C SER A 351 12.65 15.09 -4.53
N SER A 352 12.35 14.62 -3.34
CA SER A 352 11.42 15.23 -2.40
C SER A 352 12.09 16.37 -1.61
N GLU A 353 11.33 17.39 -1.22
CA GLU A 353 11.79 18.43 -0.28
C GLU A 353 11.84 17.94 1.18
N ASN A 354 11.13 16.86 1.48
CA ASN A 354 11.13 16.21 2.79
C ASN A 354 12.09 15.02 2.79
N PRO A 355 12.62 14.59 3.94
CA PRO A 355 13.33 13.31 4.03
C PRO A 355 12.52 12.19 3.42
N ASP A 356 13.19 11.27 2.70
CA ASP A 356 12.49 10.15 2.05
C ASP A 356 12.00 9.10 3.07
N ALA A 357 12.60 9.03 4.23
CA ALA A 357 12.04 8.29 5.36
C ALA A 357 12.48 8.92 6.70
N VAL A 358 11.62 8.81 7.71
CA VAL A 358 11.96 9.13 9.10
C VAL A 358 11.44 8.03 10.00
N GLN A 359 12.31 7.52 10.90
CA GLN A 359 11.97 6.44 11.84
C GLN A 359 12.42 6.81 13.25
N LEU A 360 11.48 6.87 14.19
CA LEU A 360 11.73 7.15 15.60
C LEU A 360 11.82 5.85 16.40
N PHE A 361 12.85 5.66 17.19
CA PHE A 361 12.91 4.55 18.14
C PHE A 361 11.88 4.75 19.25
N ALA A 362 10.77 4.05 19.18
CA ALA A 362 9.65 4.11 20.13
C ALA A 362 9.99 3.36 21.42
N ASN A 363 10.80 3.97 22.27
CA ASN A 363 11.24 3.38 23.52
C ASN A 363 10.45 3.82 24.76
N ARG A 364 9.58 4.82 24.62
CA ARG A 364 8.67 5.33 25.67
C ARG A 364 7.31 5.59 25.04
N MET A 365 6.28 4.82 25.47
CA MET A 365 4.98 4.87 24.80
C MET A 365 3.84 4.49 25.73
N ILE A 366 2.65 4.92 25.35
CA ILE A 366 1.36 4.47 25.87
C ILE A 366 0.66 3.68 24.79
N ALA A 367 0.09 2.54 25.14
CA ALA A 367 -0.86 1.81 24.31
C ALA A 367 -2.24 1.82 24.97
N VAL A 368 -3.27 2.15 24.18
CA VAL A 368 -4.68 2.08 24.58
C VAL A 368 -5.33 0.98 23.75
N ASP A 369 -5.68 -0.13 24.38
CA ASP A 369 -6.39 -1.26 23.77
C ASP A 369 -7.89 -1.02 23.91
N HIS A 370 -8.54 -0.71 22.79
CA HIS A 370 -9.96 -0.39 22.69
C HIS A 370 -10.86 -1.64 22.78
N VAL A 371 -10.28 -2.83 22.61
CA VAL A 371 -11.02 -4.10 22.66
C VAL A 371 -11.08 -4.65 24.08
N SER A 372 -9.94 -4.64 24.78
CA SER A 372 -9.86 -5.11 26.16
C SER A 372 -10.16 -4.01 27.18
N GLU A 373 -10.37 -2.76 26.72
CA GLU A 373 -10.54 -1.56 27.55
C GLU A 373 -9.40 -1.40 28.56
N ARG A 374 -8.15 -1.50 28.09
CA ARG A 374 -6.96 -1.42 28.91
C ARG A 374 -5.98 -0.38 28.39
N THR A 375 -5.25 0.23 29.31
CA THR A 375 -4.20 1.18 28.99
C THR A 375 -2.86 0.67 29.54
N TYR A 376 -1.82 0.72 28.72
CA TYR A 376 -0.47 0.25 29.05
C TYR A 376 0.52 1.39 28.98
N CYS A 377 1.38 1.54 30.02
CA CYS A 377 2.60 2.33 29.92
C CYS A 377 3.74 1.38 29.59
N ILE A 378 4.45 1.65 28.51
CA ILE A 378 5.49 0.78 27.95
C ILE A 378 6.80 1.54 27.87
N ALA A 379 7.88 0.94 28.38
CA ALA A 379 9.22 1.45 28.21
C ALA A 379 10.16 0.31 27.80
N VAL A 380 11.08 0.61 26.88
CA VAL A 380 12.17 -0.28 26.48
C VAL A 380 13.48 0.28 26.98
N SER A 381 14.32 -0.55 27.57
CA SER A 381 15.68 -0.18 28.01
C SER A 381 16.71 -1.10 27.39
N LEU A 382 17.88 -0.53 27.05
CA LEU A 382 19.01 -1.25 26.45
C LEU A 382 20.13 -1.57 27.45
N ASP A 383 20.21 -0.82 28.55
CA ASP A 383 21.19 -0.97 29.61
C ASP A 383 20.61 -0.60 30.99
N GLU A 384 21.43 -0.67 32.04
CA GLU A 384 20.95 -0.38 33.40
C GLU A 384 20.73 1.11 33.68
N ASP A 385 21.43 2.02 32.98
CA ASP A 385 21.20 3.46 33.10
C ASP A 385 19.89 3.86 32.47
N ASP A 386 19.60 3.31 31.28
CA ASP A 386 18.30 3.47 30.58
C ASP A 386 17.16 2.82 31.35
N ALA A 387 17.39 1.69 32.03
CA ALA A 387 16.39 1.05 32.87
C ALA A 387 15.92 1.94 34.04
N ARG A 388 16.86 2.69 34.64
CA ARG A 388 16.54 3.68 35.68
C ARG A 388 15.75 4.87 35.15
N ASP A 389 16.10 5.36 33.96
CA ASP A 389 15.34 6.42 33.28
C ASP A 389 13.93 5.92 32.90
N ALA A 390 13.84 4.68 32.42
CA ALA A 390 12.58 4.02 32.09
C ALA A 390 11.63 3.96 33.28
N GLU A 391 12.11 3.55 34.46
CA GLU A 391 11.29 3.50 35.67
C GLU A 391 10.82 4.90 36.12
N HIS A 392 11.67 5.93 36.02
CA HIS A 392 11.26 7.31 36.30
C HIS A 392 10.19 7.80 35.31
N TRP A 393 10.35 7.48 34.04
CA TRP A 393 9.35 7.83 33.02
C TRP A 393 8.03 7.10 33.27
N LEU A 394 8.07 5.78 33.57
CA LEU A 394 6.89 4.98 33.89
C LEU A 394 6.11 5.54 35.08
N ALA A 395 6.81 5.95 36.16
CA ALA A 395 6.16 6.54 37.31
C ALA A 395 5.44 7.85 36.97
N ARG A 396 6.01 8.68 36.09
CA ARG A 396 5.36 9.89 35.56
C ARG A 396 4.16 9.55 34.67
N ALA A 397 4.34 8.63 33.72
CA ALA A 397 3.28 8.19 32.81
C ALA A 397 2.08 7.60 33.57
N GLN A 398 2.35 6.79 34.60
CA GLN A 398 1.34 6.26 35.52
C GLN A 398 0.47 7.35 36.16
N ALA A 399 1.10 8.43 36.63
CA ALA A 399 0.39 9.55 37.23
C ALA A 399 -0.55 10.26 36.23
N GLU A 400 -0.15 10.37 34.96
CA GLU A 400 -0.97 10.98 33.91
C GLU A 400 -2.11 10.04 33.48
N VAL A 401 -1.86 8.73 33.32
CA VAL A 401 -2.87 7.73 33.01
C VAL A 401 -3.94 7.71 34.13
N GLY A 402 -3.54 7.70 35.40
CA GLY A 402 -4.48 7.75 36.51
C GLY A 402 -5.36 9.03 36.51
N ARG A 403 -4.79 10.19 36.12
CA ARG A 403 -5.56 11.42 35.96
C ARG A 403 -6.54 11.37 34.77
N ALA A 404 -6.11 10.79 33.65
CA ALA A 404 -6.93 10.65 32.46
C ALA A 404 -8.13 9.70 32.69
N LEU A 405 -7.90 8.57 33.35
CA LEU A 405 -8.96 7.64 33.72
C LEU A 405 -9.94 8.24 34.73
N GLY A 406 -9.44 8.96 35.75
CA GLY A 406 -10.28 9.65 36.73
C GLY A 406 -11.08 10.84 36.13
N ALA A 407 -10.66 11.42 35.03
CA ALA A 407 -11.43 12.42 34.30
C ALA A 407 -12.57 11.77 33.49
N ALA A 408 -12.30 10.68 32.79
CA ALA A 408 -13.29 9.92 32.04
C ALA A 408 -14.42 9.38 32.93
N GLN A 409 -14.07 8.91 34.15
CA GLN A 409 -15.06 8.45 35.12
C GLN A 409 -16.01 9.59 35.56
N ARG A 410 -15.48 10.80 35.79
CA ARG A 410 -16.30 11.95 36.21
C ARG A 410 -17.25 12.39 35.08
N GLU A 411 -16.80 12.41 33.84
CA GLU A 411 -17.64 12.74 32.68
C GLU A 411 -18.78 11.70 32.51
N SER A 412 -18.50 10.42 32.73
CA SER A 412 -19.50 9.35 32.71
C SER A 412 -20.51 9.48 33.84
N ASP A 413 -20.04 9.80 35.06
CA ASP A 413 -20.90 9.98 36.24
C ASP A 413 -21.81 11.24 36.10
N GLU A 414 -21.30 12.31 35.50
CA GLU A 414 -22.07 13.54 35.18
C GLU A 414 -23.09 13.30 34.05
N ALA A 415 -22.74 12.53 33.02
CA ALA A 415 -23.67 12.14 31.96
C ALA A 415 -24.78 11.19 32.46
N GLY A 416 -24.47 10.31 33.41
CA GLY A 416 -25.42 9.41 34.05
C GLY A 416 -26.32 10.08 35.10
N ALA A 417 -25.93 11.26 35.58
CA ALA A 417 -26.67 12.01 36.60
C ALA A 417 -27.71 13.01 36.04
N ALA A 418 -27.93 13.05 34.73
CA ALA A 418 -29.01 13.83 34.14
C ALA A 418 -30.37 13.24 34.59
N PRO A 419 -31.27 14.02 35.23
CA PRO A 419 -32.48 13.47 35.82
C PRO A 419 -33.45 12.98 34.74
N ASP A 420 -33.77 11.71 34.83
CA ASP A 420 -34.93 11.11 34.17
C ASP A 420 -36.18 11.80 34.70
N GLY A 421 -36.89 12.53 33.89
CA GLY A 421 -38.21 13.05 34.31
C GLY A 421 -38.56 14.47 33.88
N ALA A 422 -38.91 14.65 32.62
CA ALA A 422 -39.91 15.63 32.23
C ALA A 422 -40.67 15.11 31.00
N GLN A 423 -41.71 14.31 31.24
CA GLN A 423 -42.84 14.24 30.35
C GLN A 423 -43.37 15.67 30.11
N ARG A 424 -43.32 16.12 28.91
CA ARG A 424 -44.11 17.31 28.45
C ARG A 424 -45.19 16.82 27.53
N ASP A 425 -46.38 16.72 28.09
CA ASP A 425 -47.63 16.71 27.35
C ASP A 425 -47.74 17.93 26.47
N GLY A 426 -48.22 17.74 25.25
CA GLY A 426 -48.43 18.76 24.28
C GLY A 426 -49.58 19.72 24.72
N ASP A 427 -49.47 20.96 24.36
CA ASP A 427 -50.53 21.61 23.57
C ASP A 427 -49.98 22.83 22.86
N ALA A 428 -50.37 22.99 21.60
CA ALA A 428 -50.08 24.11 20.75
C ALA A 428 -51.10 25.21 21.04
N THR A 429 -50.66 26.44 21.05
CA THR A 429 -51.27 27.60 20.41
C THR A 429 -50.84 28.93 21.06
N GLY A 430 -50.31 29.80 20.24
CA GLY A 430 -50.72 31.19 20.34
C GLY A 430 -49.73 32.26 20.78
N ARG A 431 -49.45 33.08 19.82
CA ARG A 431 -49.17 34.52 19.88
C ARG A 431 -47.73 35.03 19.95
N ALA A 432 -47.29 35.43 18.77
CA ALA A 432 -46.24 36.44 18.57
C ALA A 432 -46.58 37.74 19.34
N SER A 433 -45.61 38.22 20.13
CA SER A 433 -45.63 39.59 20.68
C SER A 433 -44.46 40.34 20.06
N SER A 434 -44.80 41.31 19.26
CA SER A 434 -43.92 42.31 18.69
C SER A 434 -43.41 43.26 19.79
N ALA A 435 -42.11 43.28 20.02
CA ALA A 435 -41.46 44.38 20.71
C ALA A 435 -40.36 44.95 19.80
N GLN A 436 -40.53 46.18 19.36
CA GLN A 436 -39.52 46.95 18.65
C GLN A 436 -38.40 47.37 19.64
N PRO A 437 -37.12 47.32 19.23
CA PRO A 437 -36.06 48.00 19.98
C PRO A 437 -35.96 49.45 19.52
N SER A 438 -35.95 50.35 20.50
CA SER A 438 -35.64 51.72 20.38
C SER A 438 -34.16 51.97 20.07
N ASP A 439 -33.94 52.96 19.22
CA ASP A 439 -32.66 53.54 18.81
C ASP A 439 -31.74 53.92 19.99
N LEU A 440 -30.50 53.35 19.90
CA LEU A 440 -29.32 54.00 20.50
C LEU A 440 -28.21 54.02 19.42
N ASP A 441 -28.05 55.27 18.91
CA ASP A 441 -26.96 55.65 18.03
C ASP A 441 -25.57 55.49 18.70
N GLY A 442 -24.58 55.06 17.92
CA GLY A 442 -23.21 55.54 18.03
C GLY A 442 -22.18 54.59 18.66
N ALA A 443 -21.77 53.55 17.95
CA ALA A 443 -20.38 53.08 18.00
C ALA A 443 -20.02 52.50 16.62
N GLY A 444 -18.99 53.06 16.00
CA GLY A 444 -18.51 52.61 14.68
C GLY A 444 -18.23 51.13 14.65
N THR A 445 -19.03 50.42 13.88
CA THR A 445 -18.78 49.00 13.54
C THR A 445 -17.60 48.96 12.59
N HIS A 446 -16.42 48.61 13.09
CA HIS A 446 -15.41 48.04 12.23
C HIS A 446 -15.97 46.69 11.76
N ASP A 447 -16.65 46.71 10.61
CA ASP A 447 -16.95 45.51 9.83
C ASP A 447 -15.62 44.94 9.39
N SER A 448 -15.07 44.01 10.17
CA SER A 448 -13.98 43.16 9.68
C SER A 448 -14.60 42.32 8.55
N PRO A 449 -14.00 42.32 7.35
CA PRO A 449 -14.48 41.48 6.27
C PRO A 449 -14.50 40.03 6.74
N PRO A 450 -15.42 39.19 6.23
CA PRO A 450 -15.39 37.75 6.50
C PRO A 450 -13.99 37.23 6.13
N PRO A 451 -13.43 36.27 6.89
CA PRO A 451 -12.14 35.67 6.52
C PRO A 451 -12.22 35.15 5.10
N GLU A 452 -11.18 35.39 4.32
CA GLU A 452 -11.08 34.92 2.95
C GLU A 452 -11.14 33.39 2.94
N PRO A 453 -11.81 32.76 1.94
CA PRO A 453 -11.85 31.34 1.83
C PRO A 453 -10.42 30.80 1.62
N VAL A 454 -10.10 29.63 2.21
CA VAL A 454 -8.82 28.96 1.98
C VAL A 454 -8.77 28.52 0.52
N VAL A 455 -7.70 28.87 -0.18
CA VAL A 455 -7.48 28.50 -1.58
C VAL A 455 -6.59 27.28 -1.66
N PHE A 456 -7.05 26.28 -2.39
CA PHE A 456 -6.30 25.08 -2.74
C PHE A 456 -6.00 25.10 -4.24
N ARG A 457 -4.78 24.72 -4.62
CA ARG A 457 -4.31 24.67 -6.01
C ARG A 457 -3.95 23.24 -6.37
N VAL A 458 -4.50 22.74 -7.47
CA VAL A 458 -4.13 21.46 -8.06
C VAL A 458 -2.78 21.62 -8.76
N GLY A 459 -1.78 20.80 -8.43
CA GLY A 459 -0.39 21.01 -8.82
C GLY A 459 -0.20 21.11 -10.33
N ARG A 460 -0.65 20.11 -11.10
CA ARG A 460 -0.55 20.12 -12.57
C ARG A 460 -1.72 20.82 -13.26
N GLY A 461 -2.79 21.07 -12.52
CA GLY A 461 -4.02 21.63 -13.05
C GLY A 461 -4.85 20.64 -13.88
N ARG A 462 -6.12 20.98 -14.10
CA ARG A 462 -7.10 20.08 -14.74
C ARG A 462 -6.70 19.66 -16.15
N GLU A 463 -6.36 20.61 -17.03
CA GLU A 463 -6.05 20.30 -18.44
C GLU A 463 -4.87 19.32 -18.58
N GLN A 464 -3.80 19.53 -17.78
CA GLN A 464 -2.64 18.64 -17.80
C GLN A 464 -2.99 17.26 -17.24
N TYR A 465 -3.75 17.18 -16.15
CA TYR A 465 -4.14 15.90 -15.55
C TYR A 465 -4.99 15.06 -16.53
N LEU A 466 -5.95 15.68 -17.24
CA LEU A 466 -6.73 14.98 -18.27
C LEU A 466 -5.84 14.48 -19.42
N ALA A 467 -4.86 15.29 -19.85
CA ALA A 467 -3.88 14.86 -20.87
C ALA A 467 -3.01 13.69 -20.38
N ASP A 468 -2.64 13.69 -19.11
CA ASP A 468 -1.84 12.63 -18.48
C ASP A 468 -2.62 11.31 -18.36
N ILE A 469 -3.93 11.34 -18.09
CA ILE A 469 -4.80 10.16 -18.17
C ILE A 469 -4.76 9.54 -19.57
N LEU A 470 -4.84 10.34 -20.62
CA LEU A 470 -4.74 9.85 -22.02
C LEU A 470 -3.36 9.24 -22.33
N ARG A 471 -2.29 9.76 -21.71
CA ARG A 471 -0.94 9.17 -21.81
C ARG A 471 -0.88 7.81 -21.10
N CYS A 472 -1.49 7.69 -19.90
CA CYS A 472 -1.63 6.40 -19.22
C CYS A 472 -2.36 5.40 -20.10
N GLN A 473 -3.52 5.76 -20.64
CA GLN A 473 -4.30 4.89 -21.53
C GLN A 473 -3.52 4.49 -22.80
N SER A 474 -2.69 5.37 -23.34
CA SER A 474 -1.81 5.06 -24.46
C SER A 474 -0.77 3.98 -24.08
N ALA A 475 -0.20 4.05 -22.89
CA ALA A 475 0.73 3.04 -22.38
C ALA A 475 0.03 1.70 -22.14
N LEU A 476 -1.20 1.71 -21.56
CA LEU A 476 -2.03 0.53 -21.37
C LEU A 476 -2.36 -0.16 -22.71
N ALA A 477 -2.77 0.62 -23.72
CA ALA A 477 -3.07 0.11 -25.05
C ALA A 477 -1.83 -0.51 -25.72
N ALA A 478 -0.63 0.07 -25.49
CA ALA A 478 0.63 -0.45 -26.01
C ALA A 478 1.11 -1.75 -25.34
N GLY A 479 0.47 -2.17 -24.24
CA GLY A 479 0.85 -3.35 -23.46
C GLY A 479 2.02 -3.12 -22.51
N GLU A 480 2.32 -1.86 -22.20
CA GLU A 480 3.42 -1.50 -21.27
C GLU A 480 2.99 -1.60 -19.80
N SER A 481 1.69 -1.48 -19.52
CA SER A 481 1.08 -1.62 -18.19
C SER A 481 -0.35 -2.14 -18.29
N TYR A 482 -0.94 -2.57 -17.16
CA TYR A 482 -2.33 -3.02 -17.06
C TYR A 482 -3.20 -2.04 -16.27
N GLU A 483 -2.59 -1.31 -15.34
CA GLU A 483 -3.18 -0.28 -14.48
C GLU A 483 -2.09 0.71 -14.10
N VAL A 484 -2.40 2.01 -14.08
CA VAL A 484 -1.49 3.07 -13.64
C VAL A 484 -2.17 3.89 -12.56
N CYS A 485 -1.64 3.93 -11.35
CA CYS A 485 -2.10 4.86 -10.31
C CYS A 485 -1.52 6.25 -10.61
N LEU A 486 -2.32 7.11 -11.25
CA LEU A 486 -1.94 8.49 -11.53
C LEU A 486 -2.33 9.38 -10.35
N THR A 487 -1.40 10.22 -9.89
CA THR A 487 -1.61 11.09 -8.71
C THR A 487 -1.28 12.54 -9.01
N ASP A 488 -1.78 13.45 -8.18
CA ASP A 488 -1.42 14.87 -8.18
C ASP A 488 -1.32 15.38 -6.74
N GLN A 489 -0.62 16.49 -6.54
CA GLN A 489 -0.53 17.16 -5.26
C GLN A 489 -1.43 18.42 -5.25
N ILE A 490 -2.16 18.61 -4.17
CA ILE A 490 -2.98 19.77 -3.93
C ILE A 490 -2.30 20.60 -2.84
N HIS A 491 -2.04 21.87 -3.14
CA HIS A 491 -1.26 22.78 -2.33
C HIS A 491 -2.10 23.89 -1.74
N THR A 492 -1.74 24.35 -0.53
CA THR A 492 -2.29 25.57 0.07
C THR A 492 -1.24 26.26 0.93
N ASP A 493 -1.35 27.61 1.03
CA ASP A 493 -0.53 28.42 1.92
C ASP A 493 -1.09 28.45 3.36
N ALA A 494 -2.29 27.91 3.59
CA ALA A 494 -2.88 27.81 4.91
C ALA A 494 -2.07 26.84 5.78
N SER A 495 -1.62 27.32 6.93
CA SER A 495 -0.78 26.55 7.86
C SER A 495 -1.31 26.70 9.30
N PRO A 496 -2.50 26.13 9.61
CA PRO A 496 -3.02 26.12 10.97
C PRO A 496 -2.13 25.30 11.91
N ASP A 497 -2.38 25.39 13.22
CA ASP A 497 -1.67 24.58 14.21
C ASP A 497 -1.88 23.08 13.92
N PRO A 498 -0.81 22.29 13.70
CA PRO A 498 -0.93 20.89 13.26
C PRO A 498 -1.67 20.00 14.26
N TRP A 499 -1.51 20.26 15.58
CA TRP A 499 -2.20 19.48 16.60
C TRP A 499 -3.73 19.70 16.58
N ARG A 500 -4.15 20.95 16.50
CA ARG A 500 -5.58 21.30 16.38
C ARG A 500 -6.18 20.77 15.08
N LEU A 501 -5.43 20.90 13.99
CA LEU A 501 -5.85 20.34 12.71
C LEU A 501 -6.04 18.82 12.79
N TYR A 502 -5.07 18.09 13.38
CA TYR A 502 -5.19 16.64 13.51
C TYR A 502 -6.38 16.23 14.37
N THR A 503 -6.59 16.86 15.54
CA THR A 503 -7.73 16.56 16.41
C THR A 503 -9.06 16.88 15.75
N GLY A 504 -9.12 17.90 14.89
CA GLY A 504 -10.27 18.19 14.03
C GLY A 504 -10.49 17.15 12.94
N LEU A 505 -9.40 16.75 12.23
CA LEU A 505 -9.43 15.74 11.16
C LEU A 505 -9.91 14.39 11.67
N ARG A 506 -9.35 13.86 12.80
CA ARG A 506 -9.72 12.56 13.36
C ARG A 506 -11.19 12.48 13.78
N ARG A 507 -11.80 13.61 14.18
CA ARG A 507 -13.23 13.67 14.54
C ARG A 507 -14.14 13.77 13.33
N SER A 508 -13.72 14.46 12.27
CA SER A 508 -14.54 14.69 11.07
C SER A 508 -14.37 13.60 10.02
N ASN A 509 -13.23 12.92 10.00
CA ASN A 509 -12.89 11.82 9.08
C ASN A 509 -12.14 10.72 9.81
N PRO A 510 -12.79 10.02 10.77
CA PRO A 510 -12.16 8.95 11.50
C PRO A 510 -11.75 7.79 10.56
N ALA A 511 -10.63 7.14 10.86
CA ALA A 511 -10.07 6.07 10.04
C ALA A 511 -9.33 5.03 10.88
N PRO A 512 -9.30 3.75 10.46
CA PRO A 512 -8.69 2.67 11.24
C PRO A 512 -7.16 2.78 11.36
N PHE A 513 -6.51 3.52 10.48
CA PHE A 513 -5.06 3.74 10.46
C PHE A 513 -4.74 5.24 10.44
N ALA A 514 -5.41 6.00 11.32
CA ALA A 514 -5.10 7.40 11.49
C ALA A 514 -3.72 7.55 12.17
N ALA A 515 -3.00 8.64 11.88
CA ALA A 515 -1.71 8.89 12.47
C ALA A 515 -1.38 10.38 12.53
N TYR A 516 -0.72 10.78 13.61
CA TYR A 516 -0.07 12.07 13.74
C TYR A 516 1.42 11.87 14.03
N LEU A 517 2.27 12.27 13.08
CA LEU A 517 3.71 12.28 13.27
C LEU A 517 4.18 13.73 13.37
N LYS A 518 4.82 14.05 14.48
CA LYS A 518 5.48 15.34 14.73
C LYS A 518 6.99 15.10 14.64
N LEU A 519 7.62 15.62 13.59
CA LEU A 519 9.02 15.35 13.24
C LEU A 519 9.77 16.69 13.03
N GLY A 520 9.97 17.44 14.14
CA GLY A 520 10.53 18.77 14.09
C GLY A 520 9.58 19.76 13.40
N GLU A 521 10.04 20.30 12.27
CA GLU A 521 9.21 21.19 11.43
C GLU A 521 8.21 20.44 10.54
N LEU A 522 8.43 19.15 10.28
CA LEU A 522 7.54 18.32 9.50
C LEU A 522 6.43 17.74 10.38
N SER A 523 5.18 17.90 9.96
CA SER A 523 4.01 17.27 10.57
C SER A 523 3.23 16.49 9.53
N ILE A 524 2.90 15.22 9.83
CA ILE A 524 2.13 14.34 8.96
C ILE A 524 0.85 13.96 9.69
N LEU A 525 -0.29 14.28 9.08
CA LEU A 525 -1.63 14.09 9.64
C LEU A 525 -2.41 13.17 8.71
N SER A 526 -2.47 11.90 9.07
CA SER A 526 -3.08 10.85 8.23
C SER A 526 -4.45 10.42 8.77
N SER A 527 -5.39 10.22 7.86
CA SER A 527 -6.65 9.49 8.11
C SER A 527 -6.81 8.35 7.09
N SER A 528 -5.78 7.49 7.01
CA SER A 528 -5.75 6.38 6.06
C SER A 528 -6.75 5.28 6.41
N PRO A 529 -7.57 4.84 5.44
CA PRO A 529 -8.46 3.70 5.62
C PRO A 529 -7.79 2.36 5.30
N GLU A 530 -6.59 2.33 4.69
CA GLU A 530 -6.02 1.15 4.06
C GLU A 530 -4.75 0.67 4.74
N ARG A 531 -4.75 -0.62 5.16
CA ARG A 531 -3.55 -1.31 5.60
C ARG A 531 -2.69 -1.67 4.39
N PHE A 532 -1.43 -1.26 4.42
CA PHE A 532 -0.45 -1.70 3.45
C PHE A 532 -0.03 -3.14 3.71
N LEU A 533 0.54 -3.41 4.91
CA LEU A 533 1.10 -4.70 5.27
C LEU A 533 1.16 -4.86 6.78
N SER A 534 0.88 -6.07 7.27
CA SER A 534 1.19 -6.45 8.65
C SER A 534 1.91 -7.79 8.72
N VAL A 535 2.80 -7.93 9.71
CA VAL A 535 3.46 -9.19 10.09
C VAL A 535 3.24 -9.38 11.57
N ASP A 536 2.72 -10.54 11.98
CA ASP A 536 2.54 -10.86 13.40
C ASP A 536 3.72 -11.64 13.99
N ARG A 537 3.67 -11.91 15.30
CA ARG A 537 4.72 -12.66 16.03
C ARG A 537 4.90 -14.10 15.53
N GLU A 538 3.86 -14.69 14.98
CA GLU A 538 3.86 -16.01 14.36
C GLU A 538 4.30 -15.96 12.89
N ARG A 539 4.84 -14.79 12.44
CA ARG A 539 5.33 -14.56 11.08
C ARG A 539 4.25 -14.67 10.01
N ARG A 540 2.97 -14.53 10.38
CA ARG A 540 1.88 -14.44 9.42
C ARG A 540 1.84 -13.04 8.84
N VAL A 541 1.84 -12.98 7.53
CA VAL A 541 1.77 -11.72 6.76
C VAL A 541 0.35 -11.52 6.27
N MET A 542 -0.12 -10.27 6.28
CA MET A 542 -1.40 -9.88 5.70
C MET A 542 -1.26 -8.55 4.96
N ALA A 543 -1.71 -8.52 3.71
CA ALA A 543 -2.00 -7.30 2.95
C ALA A 543 -3.51 -7.22 2.69
N ARG A 544 -4.07 -6.00 2.74
CA ARG A 544 -5.52 -5.82 2.67
C ARG A 544 -5.90 -4.70 1.69
N PRO A 545 -5.88 -4.98 0.38
CA PRO A 545 -6.26 -4.00 -0.61
C PRO A 545 -7.75 -3.67 -0.56
N ILE A 546 -8.07 -2.41 -0.84
CA ILE A 546 -9.42 -1.88 -0.97
C ILE A 546 -9.55 -1.30 -2.37
N LYS A 547 -10.52 -1.76 -3.15
CA LYS A 547 -10.92 -1.16 -4.43
C LYS A 547 -12.45 -1.10 -4.50
N GLY A 548 -12.98 -0.01 -4.99
CA GLY A 548 -14.41 0.22 -5.03
C GLY A 548 -15.00 0.61 -3.68
N THR A 549 -15.61 1.78 -3.65
CA THR A 549 -16.29 2.34 -2.48
C THR A 549 -17.59 2.96 -2.96
N ALA A 550 -18.70 2.62 -2.30
CA ALA A 550 -20.01 3.16 -2.60
C ALA A 550 -20.67 3.72 -1.33
N PRO A 551 -21.43 4.83 -1.40
CA PRO A 551 -22.04 5.43 -0.22
C PRO A 551 -23.16 4.54 0.34
N ARG A 552 -23.37 4.60 1.66
CA ARG A 552 -24.51 3.98 2.33
C ARG A 552 -25.79 4.80 2.07
N SER A 553 -26.93 4.12 1.97
CA SER A 553 -28.25 4.74 1.93
C SER A 553 -29.02 4.50 3.22
N ALA A 554 -29.80 5.51 3.65
CA ALA A 554 -30.74 5.32 4.76
C ALA A 554 -31.93 4.41 4.40
N ASP A 555 -32.22 4.25 3.10
CA ASP A 555 -33.23 3.29 2.60
C ASP A 555 -32.58 1.91 2.45
N PRO A 556 -33.01 0.89 3.22
CA PRO A 556 -32.41 -0.45 3.17
C PRO A 556 -32.47 -1.11 1.79
N VAL A 557 -33.49 -0.81 0.97
CA VAL A 557 -33.64 -1.40 -0.38
C VAL A 557 -32.61 -0.79 -1.33
N GLN A 558 -32.42 0.52 -1.25
CA GLN A 558 -31.39 1.21 -2.05
C GLN A 558 -29.99 0.87 -1.56
N ASP A 559 -29.77 0.73 -0.25
CA ASP A 559 -28.49 0.34 0.34
C ASP A 559 -28.04 -1.05 -0.17
N GLU A 560 -28.96 -2.02 -0.19
CA GLU A 560 -28.69 -3.37 -0.72
C GLU A 560 -28.49 -3.37 -2.24
N ALA A 561 -29.21 -2.51 -2.99
CA ALA A 561 -28.98 -2.34 -4.43
C ALA A 561 -27.57 -1.79 -4.70
N THR A 562 -27.16 -0.72 -4.01
CA THR A 562 -25.81 -0.15 -4.12
C THR A 562 -24.73 -1.18 -3.77
N ARG A 563 -24.93 -1.98 -2.71
CA ARG A 563 -24.00 -3.05 -2.33
C ARG A 563 -23.85 -4.10 -3.44
N ARG A 564 -24.96 -4.51 -4.05
CA ARG A 564 -24.96 -5.47 -5.15
C ARG A 564 -24.31 -4.90 -6.40
N ASP A 565 -24.66 -3.68 -6.79
CA ASP A 565 -24.07 -3.00 -7.95
C ASP A 565 -22.54 -2.92 -7.82
N LEU A 566 -22.02 -2.59 -6.61
CA LEU A 566 -20.59 -2.61 -6.35
C LEU A 566 -19.96 -4.01 -6.52
N SER A 567 -20.68 -5.08 -6.15
CA SER A 567 -20.18 -6.46 -6.30
C SER A 567 -20.21 -6.99 -7.74
N GLU A 568 -21.03 -6.39 -8.61
CA GLU A 568 -21.23 -6.80 -10.00
C GLU A 568 -20.50 -5.86 -11.00
N ASP A 569 -19.85 -4.78 -10.52
CA ASP A 569 -19.14 -3.82 -11.37
C ASP A 569 -17.87 -4.41 -11.99
N GLU A 570 -17.84 -4.56 -13.30
CA GLU A 570 -16.73 -5.18 -14.04
C GLU A 570 -15.42 -4.39 -13.94
N LYS A 571 -15.47 -3.05 -13.88
CA LYS A 571 -14.28 -2.20 -13.73
C LYS A 571 -13.65 -2.42 -12.37
N THR A 572 -14.42 -2.29 -11.30
CA THR A 572 -13.99 -2.52 -9.93
C THR A 572 -13.43 -3.93 -9.71
N PHE A 573 -14.12 -4.94 -10.29
CA PHE A 573 -13.65 -6.33 -10.25
C PHE A 573 -12.27 -6.48 -10.89
N ALA A 574 -12.08 -5.93 -12.10
CA ALA A 574 -10.82 -6.04 -12.82
C ALA A 574 -9.67 -5.34 -12.10
N GLU A 575 -9.88 -4.10 -11.64
CA GLU A 575 -8.90 -3.35 -10.85
C GLU A 575 -8.51 -4.09 -9.57
N HIS A 576 -9.53 -4.61 -8.84
CA HIS A 576 -9.27 -5.32 -7.58
C HIS A 576 -8.50 -6.61 -7.81
N LEU A 577 -8.84 -7.38 -8.86
CA LEU A 577 -8.16 -8.62 -9.22
C LEU A 577 -6.68 -8.38 -9.56
N MET A 578 -6.37 -7.32 -10.32
CA MET A 578 -4.99 -6.96 -10.67
C MET A 578 -4.15 -6.72 -9.41
N ILE A 579 -4.67 -5.98 -8.44
CA ILE A 579 -3.95 -5.67 -7.20
C ILE A 579 -3.83 -6.91 -6.30
N VAL A 580 -4.85 -7.76 -6.22
CA VAL A 580 -4.76 -9.02 -5.46
C VAL A 580 -3.68 -9.93 -6.03
N ASP A 581 -3.64 -10.12 -7.36
CA ASP A 581 -2.62 -10.96 -8.00
C ASP A 581 -1.21 -10.35 -7.88
N LEU A 582 -1.08 -9.00 -7.92
CA LEU A 582 0.17 -8.31 -7.66
C LEU A 582 0.65 -8.53 -6.22
N LEU A 583 -0.22 -8.39 -5.22
CA LEU A 583 0.14 -8.62 -3.82
C LEU A 583 0.48 -10.10 -3.54
N ARG A 584 -0.19 -11.04 -4.21
CA ARG A 584 0.20 -12.46 -4.16
C ARG A 584 1.61 -12.68 -4.69
N ASN A 585 1.97 -12.01 -5.78
CA ASN A 585 3.33 -12.04 -6.33
C ASN A 585 4.34 -11.44 -5.36
N ASP A 586 4.06 -10.27 -4.80
CA ASP A 586 4.97 -9.59 -3.88
C ASP A 586 5.24 -10.42 -2.63
N LEU A 587 4.19 -10.94 -1.99
CA LEU A 587 4.32 -11.85 -0.86
C LEU A 587 4.98 -13.17 -1.25
N GLY A 588 4.75 -13.64 -2.47
CA GLY A 588 5.37 -14.86 -3.00
C GLY A 588 6.90 -14.81 -3.08
N GLN A 589 7.51 -13.61 -3.06
CA GLN A 589 8.96 -13.47 -3.05
C GLN A 589 9.61 -13.82 -1.71
N VAL A 590 8.85 -13.76 -0.60
CA VAL A 590 9.38 -13.82 0.77
C VAL A 590 8.61 -14.76 1.69
N CYS A 591 7.49 -15.30 1.22
CA CYS A 591 6.67 -16.25 1.97
C CYS A 591 6.94 -17.70 1.55
N GLU A 592 6.71 -18.62 2.46
CA GLU A 592 6.82 -20.05 2.23
C GLU A 592 5.96 -20.51 1.05
N VAL A 593 6.44 -21.46 0.28
CA VAL A 593 5.68 -22.05 -0.84
C VAL A 593 4.35 -22.61 -0.32
N ASP A 594 3.27 -22.41 -1.09
CA ASP A 594 1.90 -22.77 -0.76
C ASP A 594 1.29 -22.06 0.46
N SER A 595 1.98 -21.11 1.09
CA SER A 595 1.42 -20.33 2.20
C SER A 595 0.62 -19.12 1.74
N VAL A 596 0.92 -18.54 0.55
CA VAL A 596 0.23 -17.35 0.03
C VAL A 596 -1.18 -17.73 -0.45
N ARG A 597 -2.18 -17.16 0.22
CA ARG A 597 -3.62 -17.45 -0.02
C ARG A 597 -4.47 -16.19 0.05
N VAL A 598 -5.68 -16.29 -0.51
CA VAL A 598 -6.69 -15.21 -0.45
C VAL A 598 -7.97 -15.80 0.16
N PRO A 599 -8.06 -15.92 1.48
CA PRO A 599 -9.22 -16.55 2.15
C PRO A 599 -10.51 -15.75 1.94
N GLU A 600 -10.41 -14.45 1.72
CA GLU A 600 -11.53 -13.57 1.43
C GLU A 600 -11.20 -12.76 0.19
N LEU A 601 -11.80 -13.12 -0.94
CA LEU A 601 -11.64 -12.45 -2.22
C LEU A 601 -12.87 -11.59 -2.51
N MET A 602 -12.68 -10.27 -2.72
CA MET A 602 -13.70 -9.32 -3.16
C MET A 602 -14.96 -9.30 -2.27
N ARG A 603 -14.77 -9.40 -0.96
CA ARG A 603 -15.86 -9.29 0.01
C ARG A 603 -16.30 -7.83 0.14
N ILE A 604 -17.62 -7.60 0.14
CA ILE A 604 -18.17 -6.27 0.46
C ILE A 604 -18.33 -6.14 1.98
N GLU A 605 -17.61 -5.21 2.57
CA GLU A 605 -17.77 -4.80 3.97
C GLU A 605 -18.60 -3.53 4.08
N GLN A 606 -19.42 -3.50 5.14
CA GLN A 606 -20.31 -2.39 5.44
C GLN A 606 -19.73 -1.57 6.58
N TYR A 607 -19.39 -0.32 6.31
CA TYR A 607 -18.99 0.65 7.30
C TYR A 607 -20.16 1.61 7.59
N ALA A 608 -19.98 2.52 8.54
CA ALA A 608 -21.04 3.46 8.93
C ALA A 608 -21.54 4.32 7.75
N THR A 609 -20.63 4.74 6.86
CA THR A 609 -20.94 5.68 5.77
C THR A 609 -20.77 5.10 4.37
N VAL A 610 -20.07 3.96 4.23
CA VAL A 610 -19.71 3.38 2.93
C VAL A 610 -19.79 1.86 2.93
N HIS A 611 -19.99 1.28 1.74
CA HIS A 611 -19.65 -0.08 1.38
C HIS A 611 -18.28 -0.10 0.73
N GLN A 612 -17.42 -1.09 1.06
CA GLN A 612 -16.11 -1.25 0.42
C GLN A 612 -15.88 -2.68 -0.01
N MET A 613 -15.31 -2.85 -1.21
CA MET A 613 -14.83 -4.16 -1.69
C MET A 613 -13.40 -4.36 -1.22
N ILE A 614 -13.17 -5.46 -0.49
CA ILE A 614 -11.89 -5.79 0.11
C ILE A 614 -11.46 -7.21 -0.21
N SER A 615 -10.16 -7.47 -0.14
CA SER A 615 -9.61 -8.83 -0.09
C SER A 615 -8.57 -8.94 1.00
N ASN A 616 -8.36 -10.15 1.52
CA ASN A 616 -7.26 -10.46 2.43
C ASN A 616 -6.27 -11.38 1.72
N VAL A 617 -5.06 -10.88 1.45
CA VAL A 617 -3.94 -11.69 0.94
C VAL A 617 -3.04 -12.02 2.11
N VAL A 618 -2.90 -13.31 2.41
CA VAL A 618 -2.15 -13.78 3.59
C VAL A 618 -1.04 -14.73 3.18
N GLY A 619 0.01 -14.81 4.00
CA GLY A 619 1.12 -15.74 3.82
C GLY A 619 1.85 -16.02 5.13
N THR A 620 2.81 -16.93 5.11
CA THR A 620 3.76 -17.19 6.20
C THR A 620 5.15 -16.79 5.72
N LEU A 621 5.78 -15.86 6.39
CA LEU A 621 7.11 -15.37 6.04
C LEU A 621 8.15 -16.48 6.21
N GLU A 622 9.00 -16.71 5.18
CA GLU A 622 10.08 -17.68 5.25
C GLU A 622 11.04 -17.41 6.42
N ALA A 623 11.57 -18.48 7.03
CA ALA A 623 12.51 -18.36 8.14
C ALA A 623 13.79 -17.56 7.79
N SER A 624 14.14 -17.49 6.50
CA SER A 624 15.29 -16.75 5.97
C SER A 624 15.03 -15.27 5.75
N SER A 625 13.79 -14.83 5.71
CA SER A 625 13.37 -13.44 5.42
C SER A 625 13.03 -12.71 6.72
N SER A 626 13.44 -11.45 6.84
CA SER A 626 13.06 -10.59 7.96
C SER A 626 11.73 -9.86 7.68
N GLN A 627 11.18 -9.20 8.72
CA GLN A 627 10.05 -8.29 8.54
C GLN A 627 10.38 -7.11 7.61
N VAL A 628 11.64 -6.66 7.60
CA VAL A 628 12.10 -5.58 6.71
C VAL A 628 12.19 -6.07 5.27
N ASP A 629 12.66 -7.30 5.04
CA ASP A 629 12.64 -7.93 3.72
C ASP A 629 11.22 -8.04 3.16
N CYS A 630 10.25 -8.36 4.03
CA CYS A 630 8.84 -8.44 3.66
C CYS A 630 8.30 -7.09 3.17
N VAL A 631 8.57 -6.01 3.92
CA VAL A 631 8.17 -4.67 3.51
C VAL A 631 8.85 -4.26 2.22
N ARG A 632 10.15 -4.48 2.07
CA ARG A 632 10.92 -4.14 0.86
C ARG A 632 10.41 -4.88 -0.39
N ALA A 633 10.01 -6.14 -0.27
CA ALA A 633 9.46 -6.91 -1.40
C ALA A 633 8.09 -6.38 -1.87
N CYS A 634 7.29 -5.81 -0.96
CA CYS A 634 5.95 -5.30 -1.26
C CYS A 634 5.93 -3.81 -1.61
N PHE A 635 6.97 -3.04 -1.22
CA PHE A 635 6.99 -1.59 -1.34
C PHE A 635 7.39 -1.11 -2.75
N PRO A 636 6.79 0.00 -3.24
CA PRO A 636 5.60 0.66 -2.74
C PRO A 636 4.34 -0.19 -2.91
N GLY A 637 3.26 0.18 -2.19
CA GLY A 637 1.99 -0.55 -2.27
C GLY A 637 1.46 -0.65 -3.69
N GLY A 638 0.95 -1.83 -4.08
CA GLY A 638 0.42 -2.07 -5.43
C GLY A 638 -0.72 -1.13 -5.81
N SER A 639 -1.59 -0.77 -4.87
CA SER A 639 -2.70 0.18 -5.08
C SER A 639 -2.23 1.60 -5.42
N MET A 640 -0.95 1.92 -5.14
CA MET A 640 -0.34 3.24 -5.40
C MET A 640 0.62 3.24 -6.61
N THR A 641 0.79 2.11 -7.27
CA THR A 641 1.68 1.94 -8.43
C THR A 641 0.90 1.43 -9.64
N GLY A 642 0.67 0.16 -9.74
CA GLY A 642 0.02 -0.55 -10.83
C GLY A 642 0.79 -1.80 -11.22
N ALA A 643 0.42 -2.43 -12.33
CA ALA A 643 0.98 -3.70 -12.76
C ALA A 643 1.33 -3.70 -14.26
N PRO A 644 2.52 -4.17 -14.66
CA PRO A 644 3.66 -4.64 -13.85
C PRO A 644 4.32 -3.49 -13.08
N LYS A 645 4.64 -3.72 -11.78
CA LYS A 645 5.02 -2.66 -10.82
C LYS A 645 6.20 -1.81 -11.30
N LEU A 646 7.32 -2.41 -11.66
CA LEU A 646 8.53 -1.67 -12.05
C LEU A 646 8.29 -0.82 -13.30
N ARG A 647 7.73 -1.42 -14.36
CA ARG A 647 7.45 -0.70 -15.59
C ARG A 647 6.43 0.42 -15.39
N THR A 648 5.42 0.18 -14.55
CA THR A 648 4.42 1.20 -14.25
C THR A 648 5.00 2.37 -13.46
N MET A 649 5.94 2.12 -12.54
CA MET A 649 6.63 3.20 -11.82
C MET A 649 7.48 4.08 -12.76
N GLU A 650 8.12 3.52 -13.79
CA GLU A 650 8.80 4.29 -14.83
C GLU A 650 7.82 5.18 -15.62
N ILE A 651 6.63 4.65 -15.97
CA ILE A 651 5.58 5.40 -16.65
C ILE A 651 5.07 6.54 -15.78
N ILE A 652 4.87 6.29 -14.47
CA ILE A 652 4.46 7.30 -13.49
C ILE A 652 5.51 8.42 -13.43
N ASP A 653 6.79 8.09 -13.31
CA ASP A 653 7.88 9.08 -13.24
C ASP A 653 7.90 9.99 -14.49
N ASP A 654 7.72 9.39 -15.68
CA ASP A 654 7.68 10.13 -16.95
C ASP A 654 6.44 11.03 -17.09
N ILE A 655 5.32 10.66 -16.46
CA ILE A 655 4.07 11.38 -16.57
C ILE A 655 3.95 12.44 -15.48
N GLU A 656 4.18 12.09 -14.22
CA GLU A 656 4.00 13.00 -13.06
C GLU A 656 5.09 14.05 -12.99
N ARG A 657 6.34 13.72 -13.28
CA ARG A 657 7.50 14.63 -13.34
C ARG A 657 7.81 15.35 -12.03
N GLU A 658 7.35 14.82 -10.92
CA GLU A 658 7.58 15.33 -9.58
C GLU A 658 7.65 14.19 -8.57
N ALA A 659 8.28 14.45 -7.41
CA ALA A 659 8.32 13.49 -6.32
C ALA A 659 6.96 13.45 -5.62
N ARG A 660 6.52 12.26 -5.22
CA ARG A 660 5.33 12.09 -4.37
C ARG A 660 5.62 12.36 -2.89
N GLY A 661 6.87 12.20 -2.46
CA GLY A 661 7.32 12.39 -1.09
C GLY A 661 6.66 11.42 -0.13
N VAL A 662 6.08 11.95 0.95
CA VAL A 662 5.40 11.14 1.98
C VAL A 662 4.17 10.43 1.44
N TYR A 663 3.44 11.09 0.52
CA TYR A 663 2.25 10.53 -0.11
C TYR A 663 2.57 9.28 -0.94
N SER A 664 1.67 8.31 -0.98
CA SER A 664 1.86 7.00 -1.63
C SER A 664 2.90 6.09 -0.97
N GLY A 665 3.53 6.52 0.12
CA GLY A 665 4.42 5.74 0.95
C GLY A 665 3.68 4.91 1.99
N ALA A 666 4.35 4.61 3.12
CA ALA A 666 3.78 3.85 4.23
C ALA A 666 4.06 4.51 5.58
N ILE A 667 3.08 4.47 6.51
CA ILE A 667 3.21 4.91 7.90
C ILE A 667 2.88 3.76 8.84
N GLY A 668 3.64 3.63 9.93
CA GLY A 668 3.37 2.64 10.98
C GLY A 668 4.62 2.26 11.76
N TRP A 669 4.79 0.98 12.06
CA TRP A 669 5.90 0.52 12.89
C TRP A 669 6.57 -0.77 12.42
N PHE A 670 7.83 -0.92 12.86
CA PHE A 670 8.63 -2.15 12.86
C PHE A 670 8.95 -2.51 14.31
N GLY A 671 8.34 -3.57 14.84
CA GLY A 671 8.49 -4.01 16.22
C GLY A 671 9.81 -4.75 16.48
N LEU A 672 10.35 -4.60 17.71
CA LEU A 672 11.51 -5.38 18.17
C LEU A 672 11.21 -6.87 18.33
N ASP A 673 9.95 -7.24 18.34
CA ASP A 673 9.45 -8.62 18.44
C ASP A 673 9.16 -9.27 17.08
N GLY A 674 9.58 -8.64 15.99
CA GLY A 674 9.36 -9.13 14.62
C GLY A 674 8.02 -8.72 14.00
N THR A 675 7.20 -7.93 14.70
CA THR A 675 5.93 -7.43 14.18
C THR A 675 6.09 -6.21 13.28
N VAL A 676 5.17 -6.04 12.34
CA VAL A 676 5.03 -4.86 11.48
C VAL A 676 3.54 -4.55 11.35
N ASP A 677 3.17 -3.29 11.33
CA ASP A 677 1.87 -2.85 10.84
C ASP A 677 2.02 -1.47 10.19
N LEU A 678 1.81 -1.42 8.89
CA LEU A 678 1.98 -0.24 8.06
C LEU A 678 0.69 0.04 7.28
N SER A 679 0.30 1.32 7.21
CA SER A 679 -0.78 1.82 6.36
C SER A 679 -0.24 2.51 5.12
N ILE A 680 -1.04 2.54 4.05
CA ILE A 680 -0.77 3.36 2.86
C ILE A 680 -0.96 4.83 3.20
N VAL A 681 -0.05 5.69 2.76
CA VAL A 681 -0.17 7.15 2.96
C VAL A 681 -1.11 7.75 1.93
N ILE A 682 -2.39 7.74 2.26
CA ILE A 682 -3.49 8.38 1.52
C ILE A 682 -4.37 9.16 2.49
N ARG A 683 -5.19 10.08 2.01
CA ARG A 683 -6.03 10.93 2.87
C ARG A 683 -5.20 11.66 3.95
N THR A 684 -3.99 12.08 3.57
CA THR A 684 -2.96 12.57 4.47
C THR A 684 -2.61 14.02 4.12
N ILE A 685 -2.45 14.83 5.17
CA ILE A 685 -1.96 16.20 5.09
C ILE A 685 -0.50 16.20 5.51
N VAL A 686 0.37 16.79 4.71
CA VAL A 686 1.79 17.01 5.02
C VAL A 686 2.00 18.50 5.19
N MET A 687 2.54 18.91 6.34
CA MET A 687 2.75 20.31 6.70
C MET A 687 4.21 20.56 7.06
N ARG A 688 4.77 21.65 6.53
CA ARG A 688 6.08 22.18 6.91
C ARG A 688 5.96 23.68 7.20
N PRO A 689 5.47 24.08 8.38
CA PRO A 689 5.31 25.50 8.75
C PRO A 689 6.63 26.24 8.65
N GLY A 690 6.65 27.39 7.97
CA GLY A 690 7.87 28.20 7.78
C GLY A 690 8.64 27.93 6.48
N GLY A 691 8.26 26.94 5.68
CA GLY A 691 8.92 26.55 4.42
C GLY A 691 8.67 27.46 3.20
N GLY A 692 7.95 28.58 3.31
CA GLY A 692 7.60 29.44 2.17
C GLY A 692 6.21 29.17 1.60
N ALA A 693 6.00 29.37 0.30
CA ALA A 693 4.73 29.06 -0.36
C ALA A 693 4.50 27.54 -0.42
N ASN A 694 3.22 27.11 -0.45
CA ASN A 694 2.83 25.69 -0.52
C ASN A 694 3.28 24.84 0.68
N THR A 695 3.22 25.40 1.89
CA THR A 695 3.68 24.73 3.13
C THR A 695 2.81 23.55 3.57
N THR A 696 1.60 23.43 3.01
CA THR A 696 0.65 22.35 3.29
C THR A 696 0.24 21.66 2.01
N THR A 697 0.43 20.34 1.95
CA THR A 697 0.15 19.53 0.76
C THR A 697 -0.77 18.35 1.08
N ILE A 698 -1.57 17.94 0.10
CA ILE A 698 -2.44 16.77 0.13
C ILE A 698 -2.22 16.03 -1.18
N GLY A 699 -1.74 14.80 -1.13
CA GLY A 699 -1.71 13.93 -2.31
C GLY A 699 -3.08 13.30 -2.57
N ALA A 700 -3.46 13.20 -3.85
CA ALA A 700 -4.65 12.49 -4.29
C ALA A 700 -4.42 11.83 -5.65
N GLY A 701 -5.02 10.67 -5.89
CA GLY A 701 -4.85 9.93 -7.14
C GLY A 701 -5.92 8.87 -7.37
N GLY A 702 -5.93 8.34 -8.58
CA GLY A 702 -6.83 7.29 -9.03
C GLY A 702 -6.13 6.23 -9.88
N ALA A 703 -6.74 5.04 -9.96
CA ALA A 703 -6.27 3.95 -10.81
C ALA A 703 -6.80 4.16 -12.22
N ILE A 704 -5.91 4.41 -13.18
CA ILE A 704 -6.27 4.58 -14.57
C ILE A 704 -6.21 3.23 -15.29
N VAL A 705 -7.35 2.84 -15.84
CA VAL A 705 -7.53 1.66 -16.69
C VAL A 705 -8.04 2.09 -18.06
N MET A 706 -8.15 1.14 -19.02
CA MET A 706 -8.63 1.45 -20.38
C MET A 706 -10.06 1.98 -20.41
N GLN A 707 -10.87 1.65 -19.40
CA GLN A 707 -12.29 2.07 -19.29
C GLN A 707 -12.44 3.40 -18.50
N SER A 708 -11.37 3.96 -17.96
CA SER A 708 -11.42 5.22 -17.21
C SER A 708 -11.88 6.38 -18.09
N ASP A 709 -12.88 7.13 -17.63
CA ASP A 709 -13.25 8.42 -18.21
C ASP A 709 -12.41 9.52 -17.58
N PRO A 710 -11.69 10.35 -18.38
CA PRO A 710 -10.78 11.35 -17.84
C PRO A 710 -11.45 12.38 -16.91
N GLU A 711 -12.69 12.79 -17.20
CA GLU A 711 -13.41 13.75 -16.38
C GLU A 711 -13.81 13.15 -15.03
N GLU A 712 -14.34 11.92 -15.05
CA GLU A 712 -14.72 11.20 -13.83
C GLU A 712 -13.51 10.96 -12.93
N GLU A 713 -12.36 10.59 -13.49
CA GLU A 713 -11.13 10.36 -12.73
C GLU A 713 -10.60 11.67 -12.09
N PHE A 714 -10.70 12.80 -12.79
CA PHE A 714 -10.33 14.10 -12.20
C PHE A 714 -11.25 14.48 -11.04
N GLU A 715 -12.56 14.34 -11.20
CA GLU A 715 -13.52 14.61 -10.11
C GLU A 715 -13.28 13.66 -8.91
N GLU A 716 -12.86 12.41 -9.17
CA GLU A 716 -12.54 11.45 -8.13
C GLU A 716 -11.36 11.89 -7.26
N ILE A 717 -10.28 12.44 -7.82
CA ILE A 717 -9.15 12.94 -7.01
C ILE A 717 -9.56 14.11 -6.12
N LEU A 718 -10.40 15.03 -6.62
CA LEU A 718 -10.94 16.13 -5.83
C LEU A 718 -11.84 15.62 -4.70
N LEU A 719 -12.67 14.62 -4.97
CA LEU A 719 -13.51 13.99 -3.96
C LEU A 719 -12.66 13.31 -2.86
N LYS A 720 -11.58 12.63 -3.24
CA LYS A 720 -10.64 11.99 -2.29
C LYS A 720 -9.93 13.00 -1.40
N ALA A 721 -9.62 14.20 -1.90
CA ALA A 721 -8.97 15.26 -1.15
C ALA A 721 -9.94 16.12 -0.31
N ARG A 722 -11.25 16.01 -0.51
CA ARG A 722 -12.27 16.89 0.09
C ARG A 722 -12.24 16.91 1.61
N ALA A 723 -12.11 15.78 2.27
CA ALA A 723 -12.12 15.71 3.74
C ALA A 723 -10.87 16.38 4.36
N PRO A 724 -9.64 16.11 3.90
CA PRO A 724 -8.45 16.85 4.30
C PRO A 724 -8.55 18.36 4.05
N MET A 725 -9.02 18.79 2.87
CA MET A 725 -9.22 20.22 2.54
C MET A 725 -10.21 20.89 3.50
N ALA A 726 -11.34 20.25 3.77
CA ALA A 726 -12.33 20.77 4.70
C ALA A 726 -11.81 20.90 6.13
N ALA A 727 -10.96 19.94 6.57
CA ALA A 727 -10.32 20.00 7.89
C ALA A 727 -9.35 21.20 7.99
N ILE A 728 -8.50 21.42 6.97
CA ILE A 728 -7.59 22.59 6.92
C ILE A 728 -8.38 23.89 6.94
N ALA A 729 -9.42 24.03 6.11
CA ALA A 729 -10.22 25.23 6.04
C ALA A 729 -10.92 25.55 7.37
N ARG A 730 -11.43 24.53 8.05
CA ARG A 730 -12.03 24.67 9.38
C ARG A 730 -11.00 25.09 10.42
N ALA A 731 -9.84 24.45 10.48
CA ALA A 731 -8.79 24.77 11.45
C ALA A 731 -8.22 26.17 11.22
N ALA A 732 -8.08 26.62 9.96
CA ALA A 732 -7.70 27.97 9.62
C ALA A 732 -8.73 29.00 10.07
N TRP A 733 -10.02 28.70 9.89
CA TRP A 733 -11.12 29.50 10.38
C TRP A 733 -11.11 29.67 11.91
N GLU A 734 -11.00 28.57 12.64
CA GLU A 734 -10.98 28.54 14.11
C GLU A 734 -9.77 29.27 14.72
N SER A 735 -8.71 29.46 13.95
CA SER A 735 -7.49 30.19 14.38
C SER A 735 -7.66 31.70 14.34
N HIS A 736 -8.75 32.24 13.74
CA HIS A 736 -9.04 33.65 13.75
C HIS A 736 -9.98 34.00 14.92
N PRO A 737 -9.74 35.10 15.67
CA PRO A 737 -10.62 35.48 16.79
C PRO A 737 -12.05 35.70 16.26
N PRO A 738 -13.07 35.20 16.97
CA PRO A 738 -14.44 35.32 16.53
C PRO A 738 -14.84 36.82 16.41
N SER A 739 -15.31 37.21 15.23
CA SER A 739 -16.02 38.47 15.06
C SER A 739 -17.30 38.43 15.93
N PRO A 740 -17.69 39.51 16.61
CA PRO A 740 -18.91 39.54 17.40
C PRO A 740 -20.20 39.32 16.59
N HIS A 741 -20.11 39.26 15.28
CA HIS A 741 -21.19 38.87 14.38
C HIS A 741 -20.72 37.67 13.51
N PRO A 742 -21.33 36.47 13.66
CA PRO A 742 -21.00 35.36 12.79
C PRO A 742 -21.29 35.75 11.34
N PRO A 743 -20.31 35.55 10.43
CA PRO A 743 -20.52 35.84 9.01
C PRO A 743 -21.63 34.93 8.46
N ARG A 744 -22.41 35.48 7.51
CA ARG A 744 -23.39 34.70 6.73
C ARG A 744 -22.64 33.80 5.73
N GLY A 745 -22.14 32.68 6.17
CA GLY A 745 -21.46 31.64 5.36
C GLY A 745 -21.23 30.41 6.21
N GLU A 746 -21.11 29.26 5.57
CA GLU A 746 -20.74 28.04 6.27
C GLU A 746 -19.31 28.19 6.83
N PRO A 747 -19.05 27.81 8.10
CA PRO A 747 -17.72 27.85 8.68
C PRO A 747 -16.79 26.89 7.88
N GLY A 748 -15.64 27.41 7.38
CA GLY A 748 -14.65 26.60 6.68
C GLY A 748 -14.89 26.44 5.18
N GLY A 749 -15.51 27.43 4.51
CA GLY A 749 -15.57 27.47 3.04
C GLY A 749 -14.16 27.50 2.42
N PHE A 750 -13.97 26.76 1.34
CA PHE A 750 -12.72 26.77 0.56
C PHE A 750 -13.01 26.81 -0.95
N VAL A 751 -11.99 27.22 -1.71
CA VAL A 751 -12.02 27.28 -3.18
C VAL A 751 -10.91 26.41 -3.72
N VAL A 752 -11.18 25.65 -4.77
CA VAL A 752 -10.17 24.86 -5.49
C VAL A 752 -9.90 25.52 -6.84
N GLU A 753 -8.69 26.02 -7.01
CA GLU A 753 -8.18 26.52 -8.29
C GLU A 753 -7.68 25.32 -9.10
N GLN A 754 -8.30 25.08 -10.25
CA GLN A 754 -8.04 23.92 -11.12
C GLN A 754 -7.02 24.22 -12.24
N GLU A 755 -6.68 25.51 -12.45
CA GLU A 755 -5.70 25.93 -13.44
C GLU A 755 -4.38 26.35 -12.76
N PRO A 756 -3.21 25.99 -13.33
CA PRO A 756 -1.94 26.44 -12.80
C PRO A 756 -1.83 27.96 -12.94
N GLN A 757 -1.44 28.64 -11.85
CA GLN A 757 -1.05 30.05 -12.00
C GLN A 757 0.17 30.11 -12.89
N LEU A 758 0.04 30.71 -14.07
CA LEU A 758 1.18 31.10 -14.90
C LEU A 758 2.05 32.03 -14.05
N THR A 759 3.08 31.48 -13.41
CA THR A 759 4.12 32.30 -12.77
C THR A 759 4.67 33.20 -13.86
N GLY A 760 4.37 34.49 -13.75
CA GLY A 760 4.75 35.49 -14.73
C GLY A 760 6.24 35.37 -15.05
N SER A 761 6.56 35.18 -16.33
CA SER A 761 7.89 35.25 -16.86
C SER A 761 8.53 36.53 -16.37
N ALA A 762 9.44 36.44 -15.42
CA ALA A 762 10.40 37.51 -15.17
C ALA A 762 11.28 37.63 -16.41
N SER A 763 11.10 38.72 -17.15
CA SER A 763 11.92 39.16 -18.25
C SER A 763 13.39 39.35 -17.88
#